data_5def353546f81a7caf1f5647e75723fa
#
_entry.id   5def353546f81a7caf1f5647e75723fa
#
_cell.length_a   1.000
_cell.length_b   1.000
_cell.length_c   1.000
_cell.angle_alpha   90.00
_cell.angle_beta   90.00
_cell.angle_gamma   90.00
#
_symmetry.space_group_name_H-M   'P 1'
#
loop_
_entity.id
_entity.type
_entity.pdbx_description
1 polymer ?
#
loop_
_entity_poly.entity_id
_entity_poly.type
_entity_poly.pdbx_seq_one_letter_code
_entity_poly.pdbx_strand_id
1 'polypeptide(L)'
;MKVNKNAKVQIHWRVSPYDYSPEMENNIIAKASKKYGIPKDKIKVLPNYIMLDESGKKISLTNDVIQNIQNPSFQVELFKKYLNINKINGYDFDLIRKIDADINTNIDYNVYDKYRRYSVKWIRWSNFLSYGEDNYFDFTSMKDIVLLNGEPANQSGKTTFAIDLLHFLLFGKTEKVPTQNLIFNKHLSKETNVVVEGCLNIDGEDYVIKRTLSRPALEKRTAKSKVTQKVDYYRIIGTNKEELTEYVDNEQEENSIQTNKAIKEAIGREDDFDLIISVTESNLDDLIKKKETERGRLLSRWIGLLPLEEKDRLAREKFNSDIKPFLLSNRYNRETLKLECDAFDFEIKNLTSKNKEIKNANKKVEEEIENLEKSKNNLLQSKQSIDTNLINVDIITLKYQLEEITKKGKEKKSNLVEIENEIKSIGEIEFSINEYDELIEKRTNEISQKGIISEQYKNIKHNIEHLQKSEFCPTCGKKFDNVDNSTKIKELQEEERIIIEKGKKSAALIEEYNTKIESLKTKRDLYNKRNELNVKKSAIEVNLSNLRSDLIEKKNILDNYNKNSEAIDKNNKLDIEIRNTEQHIKAKRQEKENNNWQLTSNEATIKRDSDEIVQRKNLIKQLEEEDINLRNWKIYLQLVGKDGISKMVLRDVLPIINAKINMLLSDVCDFDVVVEINEKNDINFCMIKDNVKSDLASGSGFEKTASSMALRAVLGSLSTMPKPNFIVLDEVYGRVAKENLENIHKLINKVCEDYDFVITVSHLDIVKDWANTTITVVKENNVSRLSVTSSTK
;
A
#
# COMPACT_ATOMS: atom_id res chain seq x y z
N MET A 1 -48.78 -22.78 19.53
CA MET A 1 -48.15 -23.83 18.75
C MET A 1 -47.41 -24.75 19.72
N LYS A 2 -47.78 -26.04 19.77
CA LYS A 2 -46.98 -27.02 20.52
C LYS A 2 -45.79 -27.41 19.61
N VAL A 3 -44.62 -26.89 19.91
CA VAL A 3 -43.41 -27.21 19.16
C VAL A 3 -42.90 -28.56 19.67
N ASN A 4 -42.58 -29.47 18.76
CA ASN A 4 -41.99 -30.77 19.11
C ASN A 4 -40.65 -30.53 19.80
N LYS A 5 -40.44 -31.00 21.02
CA LYS A 5 -39.19 -30.85 21.79
C LYS A 5 -37.95 -31.42 21.11
N ASN A 6 -38.13 -32.31 20.13
CA ASN A 6 -37.08 -32.89 19.35
C ASN A 6 -36.78 -32.16 18.03
N ALA A 7 -37.54 -31.16 17.66
CA ALA A 7 -37.34 -30.42 16.43
C ALA A 7 -36.10 -29.51 16.52
N LYS A 8 -35.28 -29.49 15.51
CA LYS A 8 -34.26 -28.47 15.31
C LYS A 8 -35.01 -27.18 14.88
N VAL A 9 -34.75 -26.07 15.55
CA VAL A 9 -35.43 -24.80 15.31
C VAL A 9 -34.38 -23.79 14.81
N GLN A 10 -34.65 -23.17 13.68
CA GLN A 10 -33.86 -22.06 13.18
C GLN A 10 -34.61 -20.75 13.43
N ILE A 11 -33.91 -19.79 14.03
CA ILE A 11 -34.44 -18.44 14.30
C ILE A 11 -33.73 -17.47 13.37
N HIS A 12 -34.44 -16.93 12.40
CA HIS A 12 -33.93 -15.85 11.56
C HIS A 12 -34.03 -14.53 12.31
N TRP A 13 -32.93 -14.04 12.81
CA TRP A 13 -32.85 -12.79 13.57
C TRP A 13 -32.37 -11.65 12.67
N ARG A 14 -33.21 -10.63 12.51
CA ARG A 14 -32.89 -9.43 11.79
C ARG A 14 -32.11 -8.49 12.70
N VAL A 15 -30.86 -8.22 12.38
CA VAL A 15 -29.94 -7.42 13.20
C VAL A 15 -29.01 -6.60 12.30
N SER A 16 -28.68 -5.39 12.76
CA SER A 16 -27.58 -4.63 12.14
C SER A 16 -26.24 -5.34 12.41
N PRO A 17 -25.32 -5.39 11.44
CA PRO A 17 -23.99 -5.94 11.68
C PRO A 17 -23.26 -5.27 12.86
N TYR A 18 -23.58 -4.01 13.14
CA TYR A 18 -22.99 -3.24 14.24
C TYR A 18 -23.59 -3.57 15.61
N ASP A 19 -24.83 -4.06 15.62
CA ASP A 19 -25.55 -4.41 16.84
C ASP A 19 -25.45 -5.90 17.18
N TYR A 20 -24.82 -6.68 16.29
CA TYR A 20 -24.62 -8.11 16.54
C TYR A 20 -23.55 -8.34 17.60
N SER A 21 -23.90 -9.12 18.60
CA SER A 21 -22.94 -9.69 19.54
C SER A 21 -23.27 -11.15 19.83
N PRO A 22 -22.25 -12.01 20.06
CA PRO A 22 -22.46 -13.40 20.48
C PRO A 22 -23.27 -13.52 21.76
N GLU A 23 -23.20 -12.52 22.65
CA GLU A 23 -24.02 -12.47 23.88
C GLU A 23 -25.50 -12.28 23.57
N MET A 24 -25.85 -11.45 22.58
CA MET A 24 -27.23 -11.28 22.16
C MET A 24 -27.78 -12.54 21.50
N GLU A 25 -26.98 -13.21 20.71
CA GLU A 25 -27.35 -14.50 20.14
C GLU A 25 -27.63 -15.54 21.22
N ASN A 26 -26.75 -15.68 22.19
CA ASN A 26 -26.94 -16.55 23.34
C ASN A 26 -28.20 -16.19 24.17
N ASN A 27 -28.50 -14.90 24.30
CA ASN A 27 -29.70 -14.40 24.94
C ASN A 27 -30.97 -14.79 24.17
N ILE A 28 -30.94 -14.74 22.84
CA ILE A 28 -32.06 -15.17 21.97
C ILE A 28 -32.26 -16.67 22.11
N ILE A 29 -31.21 -17.47 22.06
CA ILE A 29 -31.28 -18.92 22.27
C ILE A 29 -31.85 -19.23 23.64
N ALA A 30 -31.39 -18.57 24.71
CA ALA A 30 -31.89 -18.76 26.06
C ALA A 30 -33.38 -18.39 26.21
N LYS A 31 -33.77 -17.25 25.63
CA LYS A 31 -35.18 -16.82 25.62
C LYS A 31 -36.07 -17.79 24.83
N ALA A 32 -35.61 -18.25 23.67
CA ALA A 32 -36.34 -19.19 22.84
C ALA A 32 -36.45 -20.57 23.52
N SER A 33 -35.36 -21.04 24.08
CA SER A 33 -35.35 -22.29 24.88
C SER A 33 -36.35 -22.25 26.03
N LYS A 34 -36.32 -21.16 26.80
CA LYS A 34 -37.28 -20.95 27.92
C LYS A 34 -38.72 -20.84 27.45
N LYS A 35 -38.98 -20.14 26.35
CA LYS A 35 -40.32 -19.86 25.83
C LYS A 35 -40.97 -21.09 25.19
N TYR A 36 -40.19 -21.89 24.47
CA TYR A 36 -40.72 -23.01 23.68
C TYR A 36 -40.39 -24.37 24.26
N GLY A 37 -39.59 -24.45 25.33
CA GLY A 37 -39.19 -25.69 25.99
C GLY A 37 -38.27 -26.57 25.14
N ILE A 38 -37.51 -25.97 24.21
CA ILE A 38 -36.62 -26.67 23.32
C ILE A 38 -35.21 -26.59 23.90
N PRO A 39 -34.41 -27.69 23.92
CA PRO A 39 -33.03 -27.66 24.35
C PRO A 39 -32.19 -26.63 23.53
N LYS A 40 -31.27 -25.93 24.19
CA LYS A 40 -30.48 -24.86 23.58
C LYS A 40 -29.67 -25.35 22.40
N ASP A 41 -29.16 -26.55 22.46
CA ASP A 41 -28.38 -27.24 21.40
C ASP A 41 -29.19 -27.52 20.12
N LYS A 42 -30.52 -27.47 20.22
CA LYS A 42 -31.43 -27.65 19.08
C LYS A 42 -31.94 -26.32 18.48
N ILE A 43 -31.50 -25.19 19.02
CA ILE A 43 -31.91 -23.87 18.55
C ILE A 43 -30.72 -23.21 17.88
N LYS A 44 -30.83 -22.95 16.59
CA LYS A 44 -29.85 -22.20 15.80
C LYS A 44 -30.37 -20.81 15.48
N VAL A 45 -29.62 -19.79 15.79
CA VAL A 45 -29.92 -18.41 15.39
C VAL A 45 -29.16 -18.09 14.11
N LEU A 46 -29.88 -17.67 13.10
CA LEU A 46 -29.33 -17.22 11.85
C LEU A 46 -29.49 -15.70 11.76
N PRO A 47 -28.42 -14.94 11.98
CA PRO A 47 -28.52 -13.49 11.84
C PRO A 47 -28.76 -13.13 10.38
N ASN A 48 -29.85 -12.41 10.14
CA ASN A 48 -30.17 -11.79 8.86
C ASN A 48 -29.80 -10.31 8.96
N TYR A 49 -28.62 -9.96 8.45
CA TYR A 49 -28.09 -8.63 8.60
C TYR A 49 -28.86 -7.63 7.74
N ILE A 50 -29.34 -6.56 8.39
CA ILE A 50 -30.02 -5.46 7.73
C ILE A 50 -29.20 -4.19 7.97
N MET A 51 -28.74 -3.55 6.93
CA MET A 51 -28.28 -2.16 7.02
C MET A 51 -29.42 -1.22 6.64
N LEU A 52 -29.49 -0.13 7.38
CA LEU A 52 -30.37 0.98 7.12
C LEU A 52 -29.52 2.19 6.74
N ASP A 53 -29.94 2.94 5.71
CA ASP A 53 -29.36 4.25 5.43
C ASP A 53 -29.77 5.28 6.50
N GLU A 54 -29.24 6.50 6.41
CA GLU A 54 -29.57 7.59 7.34
C GLU A 54 -31.07 7.93 7.33
N SER A 55 -31.82 7.49 6.34
CA SER A 55 -33.29 7.64 6.22
C SER A 55 -34.07 6.47 6.78
N GLY A 56 -33.39 5.43 7.29
CA GLY A 56 -34.02 4.19 7.79
C GLY A 56 -34.47 3.24 6.68
N LYS A 57 -34.07 3.44 5.42
CA LYS A 57 -34.41 2.57 4.30
C LYS A 57 -33.42 1.41 4.24
N LYS A 58 -33.93 0.20 4.00
CA LYS A 58 -33.11 -1.00 3.87
C LYS A 58 -32.14 -0.87 2.72
N ILE A 59 -30.86 -0.93 3.01
CA ILE A 59 -29.83 -1.19 2.01
C ILE A 59 -29.68 -2.71 1.90
N SER A 60 -29.93 -3.25 0.71
CA SER A 60 -29.62 -4.65 0.41
C SER A 60 -28.10 -4.78 0.29
N LEU A 61 -27.46 -5.34 1.32
CA LEU A 61 -26.02 -5.46 1.39
C LEU A 61 -25.41 -6.51 0.46
N THR A 62 -26.22 -7.26 -0.25
CA THR A 62 -25.75 -8.49 -0.89
C THR A 62 -24.89 -8.27 -2.13
N ASN A 63 -25.21 -7.31 -2.96
CA ASN A 63 -24.38 -7.02 -4.16
C ASN A 63 -24.00 -5.52 -4.23
N ASP A 64 -24.86 -4.63 -3.70
CA ASP A 64 -24.69 -3.19 -3.91
C ASP A 64 -23.43 -2.63 -3.23
N VAL A 65 -23.08 -3.10 -2.02
CA VAL A 65 -21.87 -2.63 -1.32
C VAL A 65 -20.61 -3.16 -2.01
N ILE A 66 -20.59 -4.44 -2.36
CA ILE A 66 -19.44 -5.06 -3.02
C ILE A 66 -19.28 -4.49 -4.43
N GLN A 67 -20.38 -4.28 -5.16
CA GLN A 67 -20.34 -3.70 -6.49
C GLN A 67 -20.00 -2.20 -6.48
N ASN A 68 -20.43 -1.46 -5.45
CA ASN A 68 -20.22 -0.03 -5.36
C ASN A 68 -18.91 0.36 -4.66
N ILE A 69 -18.25 -0.57 -3.93
CA ILE A 69 -17.01 -0.27 -3.20
C ILE A 69 -15.89 0.25 -4.11
N GLN A 70 -15.92 -0.13 -5.37
CA GLN A 70 -14.96 0.34 -6.37
C GLN A 70 -15.27 1.76 -6.85
N ASN A 71 -16.49 2.27 -6.60
CA ASN A 71 -16.90 3.62 -6.99
C ASN A 71 -16.31 4.66 -6.02
N PRO A 72 -15.52 5.64 -6.50
CA PRO A 72 -14.94 6.67 -5.67
C PRO A 72 -15.97 7.48 -4.86
N SER A 73 -17.13 7.77 -5.44
CA SER A 73 -18.19 8.52 -4.75
C SER A 73 -18.76 7.74 -3.56
N PHE A 74 -18.94 6.44 -3.71
CA PHE A 74 -19.37 5.57 -2.63
C PHE A 74 -18.32 5.44 -1.54
N GLN A 75 -17.04 5.40 -1.90
CA GLN A 75 -15.95 5.39 -0.92
C GLN A 75 -15.94 6.65 -0.05
N VAL A 76 -16.26 7.81 -0.62
CA VAL A 76 -16.40 9.08 0.12
C VAL A 76 -17.55 9.01 1.14
N GLU A 77 -18.64 8.34 0.82
CA GLU A 77 -19.72 8.09 1.78
C GLU A 77 -19.28 7.19 2.95
N LEU A 78 -18.49 6.16 2.63
CA LEU A 78 -17.88 5.31 3.65
C LEU A 78 -16.91 6.07 4.55
N PHE A 79 -16.18 7.07 4.03
CA PHE A 79 -15.34 7.95 4.86
C PHE A 79 -16.18 8.67 5.92
N LYS A 80 -17.30 9.29 5.54
CA LYS A 80 -18.21 9.94 6.50
C LYS A 80 -18.69 8.96 7.55
N LYS A 81 -19.12 7.78 7.11
CA LYS A 81 -19.61 6.73 7.99
C LYS A 81 -18.54 6.29 9.00
N TYR A 82 -17.32 6.05 8.53
CA TYR A 82 -16.19 5.68 9.39
C TYR A 82 -15.87 6.76 10.43
N LEU A 83 -15.79 8.03 10.00
CA LEU A 83 -15.51 9.16 10.88
C LEU A 83 -16.56 9.31 11.98
N ASN A 84 -17.84 9.15 11.63
CA ASN A 84 -18.95 9.22 12.57
C ASN A 84 -18.93 8.06 13.58
N ILE A 85 -18.74 6.83 13.12
CA ILE A 85 -18.70 5.63 13.98
C ILE A 85 -17.55 5.72 14.99
N ASN A 86 -16.37 6.16 14.53
CA ASN A 86 -15.18 6.27 15.37
C ASN A 86 -15.10 7.59 16.14
N LYS A 87 -16.12 8.46 16.05
CA LYS A 87 -16.19 9.77 16.72
C LYS A 87 -14.96 10.62 16.49
N ILE A 88 -14.40 10.57 15.30
CA ILE A 88 -13.24 11.37 14.90
C ILE A 88 -13.74 12.79 14.65
N ASN A 89 -13.11 13.77 15.31
CA ASN A 89 -13.48 15.18 15.24
C ASN A 89 -12.29 16.05 14.80
N GLY A 90 -12.56 17.29 14.42
CA GLY A 90 -11.53 18.28 14.11
C GLY A 90 -10.90 18.09 12.74
N TYR A 91 -11.62 17.53 11.80
CA TYR A 91 -11.24 17.39 10.40
C TYR A 91 -12.00 18.37 9.50
N ASP A 92 -11.44 18.64 8.36
CA ASP A 92 -12.10 19.30 7.24
C ASP A 92 -12.43 18.25 6.17
N PHE A 93 -13.71 17.95 6.02
CA PHE A 93 -14.14 16.90 5.10
C PHE A 93 -13.94 17.27 3.63
N ASP A 94 -14.04 18.56 3.29
CA ASP A 94 -13.82 18.99 1.91
C ASP A 94 -12.33 18.90 1.52
N LEU A 95 -11.44 19.10 2.48
CA LEU A 95 -10.01 18.87 2.28
C LEU A 95 -9.71 17.37 2.11
N ILE A 96 -10.34 16.51 2.92
CA ILE A 96 -10.23 15.05 2.77
C ILE A 96 -10.72 14.62 1.37
N ARG A 97 -11.83 15.16 0.89
CA ARG A 97 -12.33 14.89 -0.46
C ARG A 97 -11.37 15.34 -1.56
N LYS A 98 -10.72 16.51 -1.38
CA LYS A 98 -9.70 17.01 -2.33
C LYS A 98 -8.49 16.08 -2.37
N ILE A 99 -8.02 15.61 -1.21
CA ILE A 99 -6.93 14.63 -1.13
C ILE A 99 -7.33 13.34 -1.85
N ASP A 100 -8.53 12.83 -1.60
CA ASP A 100 -9.03 11.62 -2.24
C ASP A 100 -9.17 11.79 -3.76
N ALA A 101 -9.69 12.91 -4.22
CA ALA A 101 -9.82 13.20 -5.65
C ALA A 101 -8.46 13.24 -6.35
N ASP A 102 -7.47 13.84 -5.71
CA ASP A 102 -6.10 13.91 -6.23
C ASP A 102 -5.43 12.53 -6.28
N ILE A 103 -5.59 11.71 -5.26
CA ILE A 103 -5.12 10.30 -5.29
C ILE A 103 -5.83 9.51 -6.39
N ASN A 104 -7.14 9.71 -6.57
CA ASN A 104 -7.93 9.01 -7.57
C ASN A 104 -7.48 9.28 -9.01
N THR A 105 -6.85 10.43 -9.30
CA THR A 105 -6.32 10.71 -10.64
C THR A 105 -5.24 9.73 -11.09
N ASN A 106 -4.58 9.06 -10.14
CA ASN A 106 -3.51 8.10 -10.40
C ASN A 106 -4.00 6.64 -10.35
N ILE A 107 -5.30 6.41 -10.21
CA ILE A 107 -5.89 5.07 -10.18
C ILE A 107 -6.70 4.84 -11.44
N ASP A 108 -6.32 3.82 -12.19
CA ASP A 108 -7.15 3.36 -13.30
C ASP A 108 -8.25 2.42 -12.78
N TYR A 109 -9.40 2.99 -12.50
CA TYR A 109 -10.56 2.24 -12.04
C TYR A 109 -11.09 1.22 -13.06
N ASN A 110 -10.81 1.40 -14.36
CA ASN A 110 -11.23 0.45 -15.38
C ASN A 110 -10.58 -0.93 -15.21
N VAL A 111 -9.43 -0.98 -14.56
CA VAL A 111 -8.75 -2.25 -14.24
C VAL A 111 -9.52 -3.03 -13.18
N TYR A 112 -10.23 -2.33 -12.27
CA TYR A 112 -10.94 -2.92 -11.13
C TYR A 112 -12.45 -3.11 -11.39
N ASP A 113 -13.04 -2.34 -12.30
CA ASP A 113 -14.50 -2.27 -12.53
C ASP A 113 -15.03 -3.40 -13.43
N LYS A 114 -14.40 -4.57 -13.39
CA LYS A 114 -14.78 -5.67 -14.28
C LYS A 114 -15.28 -6.88 -13.50
N TYR A 115 -16.45 -6.74 -12.84
CA TYR A 115 -17.22 -7.94 -12.56
C TYR A 115 -17.62 -8.56 -13.91
N ARG A 116 -16.88 -9.57 -14.33
CA ARG A 116 -17.15 -10.28 -15.58
C ARG A 116 -17.37 -11.74 -15.27
N ARG A 117 -18.50 -12.25 -15.74
CA ARG A 117 -18.70 -13.69 -15.83
C ARG A 117 -18.44 -14.10 -17.27
N TYR A 118 -17.56 -15.03 -17.45
CA TYR A 118 -17.30 -15.59 -18.76
C TYR A 118 -17.73 -17.05 -18.80
N SER A 119 -18.20 -17.48 -19.97
CA SER A 119 -18.49 -18.90 -20.26
C SER A 119 -17.53 -19.42 -21.32
N VAL A 120 -17.08 -20.64 -21.12
CA VAL A 120 -16.36 -21.36 -22.18
C VAL A 120 -17.39 -21.98 -23.09
N LYS A 121 -17.41 -21.58 -24.38
CA LYS A 121 -18.34 -22.12 -25.37
C LYS A 121 -17.82 -23.42 -25.95
N TRP A 122 -16.62 -23.40 -26.49
CA TRP A 122 -15.98 -24.58 -27.07
C TRP A 122 -14.48 -24.48 -26.97
N ILE A 123 -13.83 -25.64 -27.01
CA ILE A 123 -12.37 -25.77 -27.09
C ILE A 123 -12.03 -26.75 -28.20
N ARG A 124 -10.99 -26.43 -28.98
CA ARG A 124 -10.34 -27.31 -29.95
C ARG A 124 -8.87 -27.45 -29.59
N TRP A 125 -8.35 -28.66 -29.61
CA TRP A 125 -6.94 -28.87 -29.30
C TRP A 125 -6.35 -30.02 -30.09
N SER A 126 -5.02 -29.95 -30.28
CA SER A 126 -4.24 -30.98 -30.94
C SER A 126 -2.92 -31.21 -30.25
N ASN A 127 -2.53 -32.46 -30.09
CA ASN A 127 -1.24 -32.93 -29.57
C ASN A 127 -0.92 -32.51 -28.12
N PHE A 128 -1.94 -32.22 -27.34
CA PHE A 128 -1.83 -31.70 -25.99
C PHE A 128 -1.80 -32.83 -24.96
N LEU A 129 -0.66 -32.97 -24.26
CA LEU A 129 -0.41 -33.98 -23.21
C LEU A 129 -0.77 -35.41 -23.68
N SER A 130 -1.87 -35.99 -23.24
CA SER A 130 -2.30 -37.32 -23.61
C SER A 130 -3.16 -37.34 -24.86
N TYR A 131 -3.62 -36.23 -25.35
CA TYR A 131 -4.51 -36.11 -26.49
C TYR A 131 -3.74 -36.03 -27.82
N GLY A 132 -4.31 -36.59 -28.88
CA GLY A 132 -3.78 -36.53 -30.22
C GLY A 132 -4.31 -35.34 -31.01
N GLU A 133 -4.43 -35.55 -32.31
CA GLU A 133 -4.91 -34.53 -33.25
C GLU A 133 -6.43 -34.34 -33.17
N ASP A 134 -6.90 -33.17 -33.61
CA ASP A 134 -8.30 -32.82 -33.90
C ASP A 134 -9.32 -33.17 -32.82
N ASN A 135 -9.06 -32.74 -31.61
CA ASN A 135 -10.04 -32.83 -30.54
C ASN A 135 -10.88 -31.56 -30.50
N TYR A 136 -12.16 -31.74 -30.23
CA TYR A 136 -13.13 -30.65 -30.09
C TYR A 136 -14.12 -30.98 -29.00
N PHE A 137 -14.49 -29.94 -28.18
CA PHE A 137 -15.54 -30.09 -27.22
C PHE A 137 -16.38 -28.81 -27.11
N ASP A 138 -17.69 -28.99 -27.07
CA ASP A 138 -18.69 -27.93 -26.90
C ASP A 138 -19.27 -27.98 -25.50
N PHE A 139 -19.04 -26.89 -24.73
CA PHE A 139 -19.51 -26.73 -23.35
C PHE A 139 -20.91 -26.14 -23.27
N THR A 140 -21.50 -25.66 -24.35
CA THR A 140 -22.79 -24.92 -24.32
C THR A 140 -23.96 -25.76 -23.85
N SER A 141 -23.87 -27.09 -24.02
CA SER A 141 -24.88 -28.05 -23.57
C SER A 141 -24.70 -28.54 -22.14
N MET A 142 -23.60 -28.17 -21.49
CA MET A 142 -23.29 -28.67 -20.13
C MET A 142 -24.15 -27.96 -19.09
N LYS A 143 -24.73 -28.74 -18.19
CA LYS A 143 -25.56 -28.26 -17.07
C LYS A 143 -25.34 -29.13 -15.84
N ASP A 144 -25.57 -28.52 -14.69
CA ASP A 144 -25.55 -29.22 -13.40
C ASP A 144 -24.24 -30.01 -13.16
N ILE A 145 -24.31 -31.28 -12.80
CA ILE A 145 -23.14 -32.12 -12.52
C ILE A 145 -22.72 -32.87 -13.77
N VAL A 146 -21.51 -32.61 -14.23
CA VAL A 146 -20.86 -33.27 -15.37
C VAL A 146 -19.77 -34.20 -14.87
N LEU A 147 -19.94 -35.49 -14.96
CA LEU A 147 -18.93 -36.47 -14.58
C LEU A 147 -17.93 -36.68 -15.71
N LEU A 148 -16.67 -36.63 -15.36
CA LEU A 148 -15.59 -37.04 -16.23
C LEU A 148 -15.10 -38.43 -15.86
N ASN A 149 -15.48 -39.42 -16.62
CA ASN A 149 -15.05 -40.81 -16.45
C ASN A 149 -13.84 -41.13 -17.35
N GLY A 150 -13.12 -42.19 -17.07
CA GLY A 150 -11.95 -42.58 -17.87
C GLY A 150 -11.87 -44.07 -18.17
N GLU A 151 -11.50 -44.40 -19.39
CA GLU A 151 -11.23 -45.75 -19.82
C GLU A 151 -9.80 -45.84 -20.42
N PRO A 152 -8.83 -46.43 -19.71
CA PRO A 152 -8.91 -47.00 -18.39
C PRO A 152 -9.18 -45.94 -17.30
N ALA A 153 -9.66 -46.39 -16.13
CA ALA A 153 -10.01 -45.49 -15.02
C ALA A 153 -8.89 -44.50 -14.69
N ASN A 154 -7.63 -44.95 -14.71
CA ASN A 154 -6.46 -44.13 -14.47
C ASN A 154 -5.68 -43.85 -15.74
N GLN A 155 -5.00 -42.69 -15.78
CA GLN A 155 -4.12 -42.27 -16.90
C GLN A 155 -4.85 -42.10 -18.27
N SER A 156 -6.16 -42.04 -18.27
CA SER A 156 -6.94 -41.76 -19.50
C SER A 156 -6.81 -40.33 -20.02
N GLY A 157 -6.51 -39.37 -19.17
CA GLY A 157 -6.41 -37.95 -19.52
C GLY A 157 -7.56 -37.07 -18.99
N LYS A 158 -8.28 -37.54 -17.97
CA LYS A 158 -9.39 -36.80 -17.34
C LYS A 158 -8.94 -35.44 -16.79
N THR A 159 -7.99 -35.42 -15.86
CA THR A 159 -7.42 -34.18 -15.28
C THR A 159 -6.85 -33.28 -16.37
N THR A 160 -6.23 -33.89 -17.41
CA THR A 160 -5.72 -33.14 -18.55
C THR A 160 -6.83 -32.37 -19.27
N PHE A 161 -8.01 -32.94 -19.48
CA PHE A 161 -9.15 -32.26 -20.07
C PHE A 161 -9.78 -31.25 -19.10
N ALA A 162 -10.04 -31.67 -17.87
CA ALA A 162 -10.78 -30.85 -16.90
C ALA A 162 -10.00 -29.64 -16.40
N ILE A 163 -8.69 -29.77 -16.28
CA ILE A 163 -7.83 -28.76 -15.63
C ILE A 163 -6.76 -28.26 -16.61
N ASP A 164 -5.81 -29.13 -17.02
CA ASP A 164 -4.63 -28.66 -17.76
C ASP A 164 -4.98 -27.95 -19.07
N LEU A 165 -5.99 -28.44 -19.81
CA LEU A 165 -6.41 -27.87 -21.08
C LEU A 165 -7.02 -26.48 -20.89
N LEU A 166 -7.92 -26.33 -19.93
CA LEU A 166 -8.54 -25.04 -19.59
C LEU A 166 -7.50 -24.06 -19.06
N HIS A 167 -6.64 -24.52 -18.15
CA HIS A 167 -5.58 -23.72 -17.58
C HIS A 167 -4.58 -23.26 -18.64
N PHE A 168 -4.22 -24.13 -19.59
CA PHE A 168 -3.35 -23.75 -20.70
C PHE A 168 -4.03 -22.76 -21.64
N LEU A 169 -5.29 -22.96 -21.98
CA LEU A 169 -6.04 -22.01 -22.79
C LEU A 169 -6.05 -20.62 -22.15
N LEU A 170 -6.38 -20.53 -20.87
CA LEU A 170 -6.56 -19.28 -20.17
C LEU A 170 -5.21 -18.61 -19.85
N PHE A 171 -4.26 -19.35 -19.29
CA PHE A 171 -3.04 -18.78 -18.72
C PHE A 171 -1.73 -19.15 -19.45
N GLY A 172 -1.79 -20.06 -20.43
CA GLY A 172 -0.62 -20.49 -21.19
C GLY A 172 0.33 -21.43 -20.46
N LYS A 173 -0.15 -22.04 -19.37
CA LYS A 173 0.60 -22.96 -18.50
C LYS A 173 -0.26 -24.16 -18.16
N THR A 174 0.34 -25.19 -17.58
CA THR A 174 -0.36 -26.34 -17.02
C THR A 174 0.11 -26.58 -15.60
N GLU A 175 -0.74 -27.12 -14.75
CA GLU A 175 -0.36 -27.53 -13.40
C GLU A 175 0.50 -28.81 -13.40
N LYS A 176 0.23 -29.70 -14.34
CA LYS A 176 0.80 -31.05 -14.40
C LYS A 176 2.26 -31.08 -14.80
N VAL A 177 2.70 -30.17 -15.64
CA VAL A 177 4.06 -30.19 -16.19
C VAL A 177 4.71 -28.82 -16.10
N PRO A 178 5.94 -28.74 -15.55
CA PRO A 178 6.58 -27.45 -15.26
C PRO A 178 7.18 -26.78 -16.50
N THR A 179 7.33 -27.50 -17.62
CA THR A 179 7.96 -26.96 -18.83
C THR A 179 7.10 -27.20 -20.06
N GLN A 180 7.09 -26.24 -20.97
CA GLN A 180 6.32 -26.28 -22.20
C GLN A 180 6.67 -27.49 -23.08
N ASN A 181 7.90 -27.97 -23.03
CA ASN A 181 8.34 -29.13 -23.83
C ASN A 181 7.62 -30.42 -23.41
N LEU A 182 7.18 -30.52 -22.15
CA LEU A 182 6.45 -31.66 -21.63
C LEU A 182 4.96 -31.64 -21.97
N ILE A 183 4.45 -30.54 -22.52
CA ILE A 183 3.05 -30.42 -22.94
C ILE A 183 2.79 -31.22 -24.22
N PHE A 184 3.82 -31.42 -25.05
CA PHE A 184 3.70 -32.23 -26.28
C PHE A 184 3.39 -33.68 -25.95
N ASN A 185 2.48 -34.27 -26.72
CA ASN A 185 2.15 -35.69 -26.54
C ASN A 185 3.42 -36.55 -26.71
N LYS A 186 3.71 -37.36 -25.67
CA LYS A 186 4.91 -38.18 -25.63
C LYS A 186 4.95 -39.27 -26.70
N HIS A 187 3.78 -39.75 -27.09
CA HIS A 187 3.63 -40.83 -28.08
C HIS A 187 3.59 -40.31 -29.52
N LEU A 188 3.37 -39.01 -29.71
CA LEU A 188 3.40 -38.31 -30.99
C LEU A 188 4.70 -37.50 -31.13
N SER A 189 5.84 -38.15 -31.03
CA SER A 189 7.14 -37.51 -30.99
C SER A 189 7.49 -36.73 -32.27
N LYS A 190 6.90 -37.06 -33.42
CA LYS A 190 7.10 -36.38 -34.69
C LYS A 190 6.38 -35.03 -34.74
N GLU A 191 5.34 -34.85 -33.96
CA GLU A 191 4.57 -33.61 -33.93
C GLU A 191 5.41 -32.41 -33.47
N THR A 192 5.29 -31.36 -34.25
CA THR A 192 6.04 -30.12 -34.02
C THR A 192 5.23 -29.05 -33.31
N ASN A 193 3.92 -29.19 -33.33
CA ASN A 193 3.01 -28.17 -32.78
C ASN A 193 2.02 -28.79 -31.78
N VAL A 194 1.73 -28.04 -30.75
CA VAL A 194 0.56 -28.18 -29.90
C VAL A 194 -0.33 -26.97 -30.16
N VAL A 195 -1.59 -27.17 -30.43
CA VAL A 195 -2.53 -26.07 -30.60
C VAL A 195 -3.67 -26.24 -29.62
N VAL A 196 -4.01 -25.18 -28.91
CA VAL A 196 -5.22 -25.07 -28.09
C VAL A 196 -5.91 -23.76 -28.43
N GLU A 197 -7.13 -23.89 -28.91
CA GLU A 197 -7.98 -22.77 -29.31
C GLU A 197 -9.33 -22.91 -28.61
N GLY A 198 -9.83 -21.82 -28.02
CA GLY A 198 -11.11 -21.84 -27.34
C GLY A 198 -11.86 -20.53 -27.47
N CYS A 199 -13.17 -20.64 -27.50
CA CYS A 199 -14.07 -19.50 -27.53
C CYS A 199 -14.67 -19.28 -26.15
N LEU A 200 -14.51 -18.05 -25.67
CA LEU A 200 -15.09 -17.57 -24.41
C LEU A 200 -16.18 -16.55 -24.75
N ASN A 201 -17.32 -16.67 -24.12
CA ASN A 201 -18.30 -15.59 -24.12
C ASN A 201 -18.11 -14.74 -22.87
N ILE A 202 -17.79 -13.48 -23.07
CA ILE A 202 -17.55 -12.50 -21.99
C ILE A 202 -18.54 -11.36 -22.20
N ASP A 203 -19.43 -11.14 -21.24
CA ASP A 203 -20.44 -10.06 -21.27
C ASP A 203 -21.32 -10.09 -22.55
N GLY A 204 -21.59 -11.29 -23.10
CA GLY A 204 -22.41 -11.49 -24.30
C GLY A 204 -21.63 -11.45 -25.61
N GLU A 205 -20.34 -11.15 -25.60
CA GLU A 205 -19.47 -11.12 -26.78
C GLU A 205 -18.51 -12.30 -26.80
N ASP A 206 -18.21 -12.80 -28.00
CA ASP A 206 -17.38 -13.98 -28.17
C ASP A 206 -15.92 -13.60 -28.44
N TYR A 207 -15.04 -14.11 -27.60
CA TYR A 207 -13.59 -13.95 -27.69
C TYR A 207 -12.92 -15.28 -27.92
N VAL A 208 -11.94 -15.31 -28.78
CA VAL A 208 -11.18 -16.52 -29.06
C VAL A 208 -9.74 -16.33 -28.65
N ILE A 209 -9.26 -17.28 -27.87
CA ILE A 209 -7.85 -17.41 -27.49
C ILE A 209 -7.31 -18.64 -28.21
N LYS A 210 -6.20 -18.47 -28.93
CA LYS A 210 -5.50 -19.57 -29.57
C LYS A 210 -4.04 -19.55 -29.12
N ARG A 211 -3.59 -20.65 -28.56
CA ARG A 211 -2.21 -20.83 -28.15
C ARG A 211 -1.55 -21.93 -28.95
N THR A 212 -0.42 -21.61 -29.52
CA THR A 212 0.37 -22.55 -30.31
C THR A 212 1.76 -22.69 -29.69
N LEU A 213 2.11 -23.90 -29.28
CA LEU A 213 3.50 -24.24 -28.95
C LEU A 213 4.15 -24.87 -30.17
N SER A 214 5.32 -24.41 -30.52
CA SER A 214 6.08 -24.97 -31.64
C SER A 214 7.47 -25.42 -31.18
N ARG A 215 7.92 -26.56 -31.69
CA ARG A 215 9.23 -27.11 -31.48
C ARG A 215 9.84 -27.60 -32.79
N PRO A 216 11.15 -27.67 -32.94
CA PRO A 216 11.77 -28.19 -34.15
C PRO A 216 11.33 -29.63 -34.47
N ALA A 217 11.37 -30.01 -35.75
CA ALA A 217 11.16 -31.38 -36.21
C ALA A 217 12.12 -32.34 -35.47
N LEU A 218 11.69 -33.59 -35.32
CA LEU A 218 12.40 -34.59 -34.49
C LEU A 218 13.86 -34.73 -34.87
N GLU A 219 14.17 -34.71 -36.17
CA GLU A 219 15.54 -34.87 -36.69
C GLU A 219 16.46 -33.65 -36.34
N LYS A 220 15.85 -32.48 -36.08
CA LYS A 220 16.55 -31.24 -35.76
C LYS A 220 16.55 -30.93 -34.25
N ARG A 221 15.97 -31.79 -33.41
CA ARG A 221 15.91 -31.58 -31.95
C ARG A 221 17.20 -31.87 -31.31
N THR A 222 17.65 -30.92 -30.49
CA THR A 222 18.83 -31.00 -29.63
C THR A 222 18.43 -30.72 -28.18
N ALA A 223 19.27 -31.00 -27.24
CA ALA A 223 19.07 -30.63 -25.84
C ALA A 223 18.87 -29.11 -25.61
N LYS A 224 19.29 -28.27 -26.56
CA LYS A 224 19.14 -26.81 -26.55
C LYS A 224 17.95 -26.30 -27.33
N SER A 225 17.17 -27.19 -27.96
CA SER A 225 15.98 -26.77 -28.71
C SER A 225 14.95 -26.13 -27.80
N LYS A 226 14.58 -24.89 -28.11
CA LYS A 226 13.56 -24.14 -27.36
C LYS A 226 12.18 -24.39 -27.95
N VAL A 227 11.18 -24.41 -27.10
CA VAL A 227 9.76 -24.31 -27.49
C VAL A 227 9.40 -22.84 -27.55
N THR A 228 8.74 -22.44 -28.61
CA THR A 228 8.16 -21.10 -28.77
C THR A 228 6.67 -21.17 -28.52
N GLN A 229 6.13 -20.17 -27.87
CA GLN A 229 4.69 -20.03 -27.64
C GLN A 229 4.19 -18.78 -28.37
N LYS A 230 3.19 -18.98 -29.19
CA LYS A 230 2.42 -17.93 -29.85
C LYS A 230 1.04 -17.86 -29.19
N VAL A 231 0.49 -16.66 -29.01
CA VAL A 231 -0.87 -16.43 -28.53
C VAL A 231 -1.58 -15.46 -29.46
N ASP A 232 -2.66 -15.91 -30.08
CA ASP A 232 -3.58 -15.09 -30.85
C ASP A 232 -4.81 -14.83 -29.97
N TYR A 233 -5.27 -13.59 -29.91
CA TYR A 233 -6.44 -13.17 -29.16
C TYR A 233 -7.30 -12.24 -30.01
N TYR A 234 -8.56 -12.58 -30.22
CA TYR A 234 -9.45 -11.78 -31.03
C TYR A 234 -10.91 -11.90 -30.59
N ARG A 235 -11.70 -10.86 -30.88
CA ARG A 235 -13.14 -10.80 -30.63
C ARG A 235 -13.88 -11.12 -31.92
N ILE A 236 -15.01 -11.85 -31.82
CA ILE A 236 -15.88 -12.16 -32.95
C ILE A 236 -17.01 -11.12 -32.96
N ILE A 237 -17.14 -10.39 -34.07
CA ILE A 237 -18.20 -9.42 -34.31
C ILE A 237 -18.97 -9.83 -35.55
N GLY A 238 -20.09 -10.56 -35.37
CA GLY A 238 -20.82 -11.15 -36.48
C GLY A 238 -19.99 -12.16 -37.26
N THR A 239 -19.65 -11.86 -38.52
CA THR A 239 -18.76 -12.68 -39.36
C THR A 239 -17.29 -12.21 -39.33
N ASN A 240 -17.00 -11.07 -38.70
CA ASN A 240 -15.68 -10.46 -38.70
C ASN A 240 -14.91 -10.81 -37.43
N LYS A 241 -13.59 -10.74 -37.53
CA LYS A 241 -12.68 -10.88 -36.39
C LYS A 241 -12.06 -9.52 -36.11
N GLU A 242 -12.14 -9.07 -34.86
CA GLU A 242 -11.38 -7.93 -34.37
C GLU A 242 -10.14 -8.46 -33.65
N GLU A 243 -8.98 -8.17 -34.19
CA GLU A 243 -7.72 -8.61 -33.64
C GLU A 243 -7.40 -7.83 -32.34
N LEU A 244 -7.11 -8.53 -31.28
CA LEU A 244 -6.73 -7.99 -29.96
C LEU A 244 -5.32 -8.46 -29.54
N THR A 245 -4.65 -9.18 -30.44
CA THR A 245 -3.24 -9.56 -30.22
C THR A 245 -2.36 -8.31 -30.24
N GLU A 246 -1.56 -8.13 -29.23
CA GLU A 246 -0.63 -7.00 -29.14
C GLU A 246 0.66 -7.29 -29.92
N TYR A 247 1.15 -6.30 -30.66
CA TYR A 247 2.36 -6.39 -31.48
C TYR A 247 3.42 -5.41 -30.99
N VAL A 248 4.69 -5.72 -31.20
CA VAL A 248 5.81 -4.82 -30.89
C VAL A 248 6.00 -3.86 -32.08
N ASP A 249 5.90 -2.55 -31.78
CA ASP A 249 6.23 -1.41 -32.64
C ASP A 249 6.19 -1.65 -34.17
N ASN A 250 5.01 -1.72 -34.76
CA ASN A 250 4.76 -1.83 -36.21
C ASN A 250 5.50 -2.98 -36.94
N GLU A 251 6.19 -3.85 -36.27
CA GLU A 251 6.79 -5.06 -36.79
C GLU A 251 5.91 -6.27 -36.48
N GLN A 252 5.94 -7.26 -37.37
CA GLN A 252 5.10 -8.47 -37.30
C GLN A 252 5.43 -9.40 -36.09
N GLU A 253 6.18 -8.95 -35.10
CA GLU A 253 6.51 -9.70 -33.91
C GLU A 253 5.45 -9.50 -32.83
N GLU A 254 4.79 -10.60 -32.45
CA GLU A 254 3.75 -10.59 -31.45
C GLU A 254 4.31 -10.34 -30.05
N ASN A 255 3.71 -9.40 -29.34
CA ASN A 255 3.99 -9.17 -27.93
C ASN A 255 3.15 -10.10 -27.06
N SER A 256 3.58 -11.35 -26.92
CA SER A 256 2.89 -12.36 -26.12
C SER A 256 2.71 -11.96 -24.66
N ILE A 257 3.57 -11.09 -24.12
CA ILE A 257 3.49 -10.59 -22.75
C ILE A 257 2.30 -9.64 -22.60
N GLN A 258 2.15 -8.67 -23.50
CA GLN A 258 1.04 -7.72 -23.48
C GLN A 258 -0.29 -8.39 -23.82
N THR A 259 -0.30 -9.29 -24.83
CA THR A 259 -1.49 -10.10 -25.15
C THR A 259 -1.95 -10.92 -23.95
N ASN A 260 -1.04 -11.59 -23.24
CA ASN A 260 -1.38 -12.33 -22.03
C ASN A 260 -1.86 -11.40 -20.89
N LYS A 261 -1.38 -10.17 -20.84
CA LYS A 261 -1.88 -9.17 -19.89
C LYS A 261 -3.34 -8.79 -20.22
N ALA A 262 -3.65 -8.51 -21.49
CA ALA A 262 -5.00 -8.22 -21.94
C ALA A 262 -5.96 -9.40 -21.67
N ILE A 263 -5.53 -10.63 -21.93
CA ILE A 263 -6.30 -11.83 -21.59
C ILE A 263 -6.55 -11.89 -20.06
N LYS A 264 -5.53 -11.71 -19.23
CA LYS A 264 -5.68 -11.73 -17.77
C LYS A 264 -6.63 -10.64 -17.24
N GLU A 265 -6.63 -9.48 -17.85
CA GLU A 265 -7.59 -8.41 -17.53
C GLU A 265 -9.03 -8.83 -17.84
N ALA A 266 -9.24 -9.64 -18.88
CA ALA A 266 -10.56 -10.13 -19.29
C ALA A 266 -11.06 -11.30 -18.45
N ILE A 267 -10.20 -12.25 -18.10
CA ILE A 267 -10.59 -13.53 -17.47
C ILE A 267 -10.18 -13.67 -16.00
N GLY A 268 -9.38 -12.75 -15.46
CA GLY A 268 -8.89 -12.80 -14.09
C GLY A 268 -7.50 -13.43 -13.94
N ARG A 269 -7.11 -13.67 -12.69
CA ARG A 269 -5.78 -14.16 -12.31
C ARG A 269 -5.74 -15.68 -12.21
N GLU A 270 -4.62 -16.25 -12.59
CA GLU A 270 -4.31 -17.67 -12.44
C GLU A 270 -4.50 -18.15 -11.00
N ASP A 271 -3.90 -17.44 -10.03
CA ASP A 271 -4.00 -17.79 -8.61
C ASP A 271 -5.44 -17.84 -8.09
N ASP A 272 -6.33 -16.96 -8.60
CA ASP A 272 -7.73 -16.94 -8.20
C ASP A 272 -8.50 -18.10 -8.84
N PHE A 273 -8.18 -18.44 -10.09
CA PHE A 273 -8.73 -19.60 -10.78
C PHE A 273 -8.37 -20.89 -10.04
N ASP A 274 -7.09 -21.06 -9.66
CA ASP A 274 -6.62 -22.25 -8.95
C ASP A 274 -7.22 -22.37 -7.54
N LEU A 275 -7.39 -21.22 -6.86
CA LEU A 275 -7.94 -21.22 -5.51
C LEU A 275 -9.45 -21.38 -5.43
N ILE A 276 -10.20 -20.97 -6.49
CA ILE A 276 -11.67 -20.95 -6.44
C ILE A 276 -12.28 -21.97 -7.39
N ILE A 277 -11.75 -22.09 -8.61
CA ILE A 277 -12.38 -22.81 -9.71
C ILE A 277 -11.79 -24.22 -9.90
N SER A 278 -10.46 -24.33 -9.91
CA SER A 278 -9.76 -25.61 -10.08
C SER A 278 -9.50 -26.26 -8.74
N VAL A 279 -10.44 -27.08 -8.27
CA VAL A 279 -10.35 -27.77 -6.98
C VAL A 279 -9.86 -29.18 -7.18
N THR A 280 -8.66 -29.47 -6.74
CA THR A 280 -8.02 -30.79 -6.78
C THR A 280 -7.84 -31.34 -5.37
N GLU A 281 -7.60 -32.63 -5.26
CA GLU A 281 -7.24 -33.22 -3.96
C GLU A 281 -6.03 -32.54 -3.34
N SER A 282 -5.06 -32.14 -4.13
CA SER A 282 -3.80 -31.52 -3.68
C SER A 282 -4.00 -30.09 -3.16
N ASN A 283 -4.84 -29.27 -3.83
CA ASN A 283 -5.03 -27.86 -3.49
C ASN A 283 -6.29 -27.60 -2.63
N LEU A 284 -7.05 -28.64 -2.32
CA LEU A 284 -8.30 -28.51 -1.56
C LEU A 284 -8.16 -27.71 -0.27
N ASP A 285 -7.10 -28.00 0.49
CA ASP A 285 -6.82 -27.34 1.76
C ASP A 285 -6.04 -26.02 1.63
N ASP A 286 -5.61 -25.64 0.44
CA ASP A 286 -4.68 -24.52 0.26
C ASP A 286 -5.24 -23.21 0.79
N LEU A 287 -6.52 -22.94 0.53
CA LEU A 287 -7.18 -21.74 1.07
C LEU A 287 -7.19 -21.76 2.60
N ILE A 288 -7.45 -22.93 3.20
CA ILE A 288 -7.53 -23.11 4.66
C ILE A 288 -6.14 -23.05 5.30
N LYS A 289 -5.09 -23.52 4.62
CA LYS A 289 -3.71 -23.58 5.11
C LYS A 289 -2.93 -22.28 4.91
N LYS A 290 -3.41 -21.36 4.07
CA LYS A 290 -2.74 -20.06 3.90
C LYS A 290 -2.61 -19.33 5.22
N LYS A 291 -1.56 -18.51 5.33
CA LYS A 291 -1.36 -17.65 6.51
C LYS A 291 -2.53 -16.66 6.66
N GLU A 292 -2.89 -16.35 7.87
CA GLU A 292 -3.99 -15.43 8.20
C GLU A 292 -3.92 -14.09 7.45
N THR A 293 -2.71 -13.51 7.36
CA THR A 293 -2.45 -12.27 6.60
C THR A 293 -2.68 -12.43 5.11
N GLU A 294 -2.37 -13.61 4.55
CA GLU A 294 -2.56 -13.91 3.13
C GLU A 294 -4.05 -14.12 2.82
N ARG A 295 -4.78 -14.82 3.71
CA ARG A 295 -6.24 -14.95 3.63
C ARG A 295 -6.92 -13.57 3.61
N GLY A 296 -6.43 -12.63 4.46
CA GLY A 296 -6.92 -11.27 4.48
C GLY A 296 -6.75 -10.54 3.14
N ARG A 297 -5.58 -10.67 2.52
CA ARG A 297 -5.31 -10.08 1.20
C ARG A 297 -6.18 -10.68 0.10
N LEU A 298 -6.34 -12.00 0.11
CA LEU A 298 -7.20 -12.68 -0.87
C LEU A 298 -8.65 -12.23 -0.72
N LEU A 299 -9.15 -12.20 0.52
CA LEU A 299 -10.52 -11.77 0.78
C LEU A 299 -10.74 -10.32 0.36
N SER A 300 -9.84 -9.39 0.73
CA SER A 300 -9.88 -7.99 0.29
C SER A 300 -9.96 -7.88 -1.24
N ARG A 301 -9.12 -8.65 -1.94
CA ARG A 301 -9.10 -8.69 -3.39
C ARG A 301 -10.43 -9.18 -3.97
N TRP A 302 -10.96 -10.27 -3.45
CA TRP A 302 -12.18 -10.87 -3.98
C TRP A 302 -13.43 -10.03 -3.75
N ILE A 303 -13.51 -9.31 -2.63
CA ILE A 303 -14.61 -8.39 -2.37
C ILE A 303 -14.42 -6.98 -2.97
N GLY A 304 -13.38 -6.78 -3.79
CA GLY A 304 -13.19 -5.56 -4.55
C GLY A 304 -12.50 -4.41 -3.79
N LEU A 305 -11.76 -4.69 -2.71
CA LEU A 305 -11.05 -3.67 -1.94
C LEU A 305 -9.68 -3.25 -2.52
N LEU A 306 -9.26 -3.84 -3.64
CA LEU A 306 -7.98 -3.50 -4.28
C LEU A 306 -7.81 -2.00 -4.57
N PRO A 307 -8.84 -1.26 -5.05
CA PRO A 307 -8.70 0.18 -5.22
C PRO A 307 -8.37 0.93 -3.93
N LEU A 308 -8.87 0.45 -2.79
CA LEU A 308 -8.55 1.04 -1.48
C LEU A 308 -7.13 0.71 -1.03
N GLU A 309 -6.64 -0.49 -1.33
CA GLU A 309 -5.24 -0.85 -1.08
C GLU A 309 -4.29 0.00 -1.93
N GLU A 310 -4.66 0.25 -3.19
CA GLU A 310 -3.92 1.12 -4.07
C GLU A 310 -3.98 2.59 -3.62
N LYS A 311 -5.12 3.05 -3.13
CA LYS A 311 -5.23 4.37 -2.48
C LYS A 311 -4.31 4.50 -1.27
N ASP A 312 -4.28 3.51 -0.39
CA ASP A 312 -3.38 3.51 0.77
C ASP A 312 -1.91 3.58 0.33
N ARG A 313 -1.54 2.80 -0.69
CA ARG A 313 -0.19 2.82 -1.24
C ARG A 313 0.19 4.18 -1.80
N LEU A 314 -0.62 4.71 -2.71
CA LEU A 314 -0.38 6.00 -3.36
C LEU A 314 -0.42 7.17 -2.36
N ALA A 315 -1.36 7.13 -1.41
CA ALA A 315 -1.47 8.14 -0.38
C ALA A 315 -0.24 8.16 0.53
N ARG A 316 0.27 7.01 0.94
CA ARG A 316 1.50 6.90 1.76
C ARG A 316 2.72 7.35 0.97
N GLU A 317 2.82 6.96 -0.29
CA GLU A 317 3.88 7.38 -1.18
C GLU A 317 3.88 8.90 -1.30
N LYS A 318 2.75 9.50 -1.69
CA LYS A 318 2.61 10.95 -1.80
C LYS A 318 2.83 11.68 -0.49
N PHE A 319 2.31 11.17 0.61
CA PHE A 319 2.56 11.75 1.93
C PHE A 319 4.05 11.75 2.29
N ASN A 320 4.76 10.66 2.01
CA ASN A 320 6.18 10.54 2.35
C ASN A 320 7.12 11.27 1.38
N SER A 321 6.76 11.33 0.07
CA SER A 321 7.59 12.01 -0.95
C SER A 321 7.32 13.51 -1.03
N ASP A 322 6.04 13.90 -1.05
CA ASP A 322 5.65 15.27 -1.44
C ASP A 322 5.22 16.12 -0.24
N ILE A 323 4.75 15.51 0.85
CA ILE A 323 4.22 16.26 1.99
C ILE A 323 5.24 16.31 3.12
N LYS A 324 5.58 15.16 3.68
CA LYS A 324 6.40 15.06 4.89
C LYS A 324 7.77 15.74 4.79
N PRO A 325 8.54 15.64 3.69
CA PRO A 325 9.85 16.29 3.60
C PRO A 325 9.76 17.81 3.58
N PHE A 326 8.66 18.38 3.10
CA PHE A 326 8.48 19.81 2.87
C PHE A 326 7.68 20.52 3.97
N LEU A 327 7.39 19.83 5.07
CA LEU A 327 6.68 20.45 6.19
C LEU A 327 7.48 21.62 6.76
N LEU A 328 6.83 22.75 6.93
CA LEU A 328 7.39 23.93 7.59
C LEU A 328 7.74 23.62 9.06
N SER A 329 6.96 22.77 9.71
CA SER A 329 7.20 22.29 11.07
C SER A 329 8.52 21.50 11.25
N ASN A 330 9.12 21.02 10.14
CA ASN A 330 10.47 20.46 10.17
C ASN A 330 11.56 21.51 10.34
N ARG A 331 11.27 22.78 10.03
CA ARG A 331 12.23 23.90 10.04
C ARG A 331 11.91 24.92 11.11
N TYR A 332 10.65 25.09 11.45
CA TYR A 332 10.16 26.12 12.34
C TYR A 332 9.31 25.50 13.45
N ASN A 333 9.54 26.02 14.66
CA ASN A 333 8.69 25.70 15.80
C ASN A 333 7.75 26.86 16.08
N ARG A 334 6.46 26.59 16.14
CA ARG A 334 5.43 27.61 16.36
C ARG A 334 5.58 28.34 17.70
N GLU A 335 5.94 27.64 18.78
CA GLU A 335 6.14 28.23 20.09
C GLU A 335 7.36 29.15 20.09
N THR A 336 8.45 28.72 19.46
CA THR A 336 9.65 29.54 19.30
C THR A 336 9.34 30.81 18.52
N LEU A 337 8.59 30.72 17.39
CA LEU A 337 8.19 31.88 16.61
C LEU A 337 7.30 32.84 17.42
N LYS A 338 6.41 32.34 18.28
CA LYS A 338 5.61 33.16 19.18
C LYS A 338 6.48 33.88 20.20
N LEU A 339 7.41 33.17 20.82
CA LEU A 339 8.36 33.74 21.77
C LEU A 339 9.23 34.84 21.12
N GLU A 340 9.64 34.60 19.87
CA GLU A 340 10.36 35.62 19.09
C GLU A 340 9.49 36.83 18.80
N CYS A 341 8.21 36.66 18.41
CA CYS A 341 7.28 37.77 18.24
C CYS A 341 7.10 38.56 19.54
N ASP A 342 6.94 37.87 20.68
CA ASP A 342 6.79 38.51 21.96
C ASP A 342 8.06 39.28 22.37
N ALA A 343 9.23 38.73 22.08
CA ALA A 343 10.51 39.37 22.27
C ALA A 343 10.65 40.66 21.46
N PHE A 344 10.32 40.61 20.16
CA PHE A 344 10.30 41.77 19.29
C PHE A 344 9.24 42.82 19.72
N ASP A 345 8.06 42.37 20.10
CA ASP A 345 7.01 43.28 20.63
C ASP A 345 7.45 43.99 21.89
N PHE A 346 8.17 43.25 22.79
CA PHE A 346 8.74 43.84 23.98
C PHE A 346 9.83 44.87 23.65
N GLU A 347 10.70 44.54 22.66
CA GLU A 347 11.76 45.44 22.22
C GLU A 347 11.19 46.72 21.58
N ILE A 348 10.17 46.58 20.71
CA ILE A 348 9.44 47.68 20.09
C ILE A 348 8.83 48.59 21.18
N LYS A 349 8.15 48.01 22.17
CA LYS A 349 7.56 48.79 23.30
C LYS A 349 8.62 49.53 24.07
N ASN A 350 9.71 48.87 24.36
CA ASN A 350 10.84 49.44 25.10
C ASN A 350 11.49 50.58 24.30
N LEU A 351 11.78 50.35 23.04
CA LEU A 351 12.34 51.38 22.14
C LEU A 351 11.36 52.54 21.88
N THR A 352 10.06 52.24 21.78
CA THR A 352 9.04 53.30 21.66
C THR A 352 8.96 54.17 22.88
N SER A 353 9.06 53.57 24.10
CA SER A 353 9.13 54.32 25.34
C SER A 353 10.40 55.17 25.40
N LYS A 354 11.56 54.57 25.07
CA LYS A 354 12.83 55.29 25.01
C LYS A 354 12.77 56.43 23.99
N ASN A 355 12.15 56.22 22.82
CA ASN A 355 11.98 57.28 21.82
C ASN A 355 11.12 58.44 22.32
N LYS A 356 10.10 58.15 23.12
CA LYS A 356 9.28 59.17 23.77
C LYS A 356 10.09 59.98 24.78
N GLU A 357 10.92 59.29 25.58
CA GLU A 357 11.84 59.95 26.57
C GLU A 357 12.87 60.80 25.82
N ILE A 358 13.49 60.27 24.75
CA ILE A 358 14.48 61.03 23.96
C ILE A 358 13.82 62.23 23.27
N LYS A 359 12.61 62.11 22.74
CA LYS A 359 11.87 63.23 22.14
C LYS A 359 11.57 64.33 23.18
N ASN A 360 11.22 63.93 24.40
CA ASN A 360 11.03 64.90 25.49
C ASN A 360 12.35 65.53 25.96
N ALA A 361 13.42 64.71 25.99
CA ALA A 361 14.76 65.23 26.28
C ALA A 361 15.23 66.20 25.20
N ASN A 362 14.98 65.91 23.91
CA ASN A 362 15.33 66.82 22.85
C ASN A 362 14.60 68.16 22.92
N LYS A 363 13.33 68.18 23.32
CA LYS A 363 12.62 69.43 23.56
C LYS A 363 13.29 70.30 24.61
N LYS A 364 13.66 69.67 25.75
CA LYS A 364 14.39 70.39 26.81
C LYS A 364 15.76 70.90 26.34
N VAL A 365 16.49 69.99 25.60
CA VAL A 365 17.79 70.34 25.02
C VAL A 365 17.63 71.51 24.03
N GLU A 366 16.55 71.58 23.26
CA GLU A 366 16.26 72.67 22.34
C GLU A 366 15.99 73.97 23.06
N GLU A 367 15.18 73.94 24.09
CA GLU A 367 14.96 75.11 24.98
C GLU A 367 16.25 75.60 25.64
N GLU A 368 17.10 74.65 26.06
CA GLU A 368 18.39 74.94 26.65
C GLU A 368 19.36 75.56 25.63
N ILE A 369 19.39 75.03 24.40
CA ILE A 369 20.19 75.56 23.31
C ILE A 369 19.78 77.01 23.02
N GLU A 370 18.44 77.23 22.90
CA GLU A 370 17.94 78.60 22.62
C GLU A 370 18.34 79.58 23.72
N ASN A 371 18.27 79.21 24.95
CA ASN A 371 18.71 80.02 26.10
C ASN A 371 20.23 80.28 26.12
N LEU A 372 21.01 79.23 25.80
CA LEU A 372 22.47 79.37 25.71
C LEU A 372 22.91 80.14 24.50
N GLU A 373 22.18 80.07 23.35
CA GLU A 373 22.43 80.90 22.17
C GLU A 373 22.14 82.39 22.45
N LYS A 374 21.07 82.64 23.15
CA LYS A 374 20.80 84.00 23.65
C LYS A 374 21.94 84.50 24.57
N SER A 375 22.40 83.69 25.48
CA SER A 375 23.53 84.04 26.39
C SER A 375 24.84 84.18 25.63
N LYS A 376 25.14 83.26 24.66
CA LYS A 376 26.28 83.39 23.76
C LYS A 376 26.25 84.67 22.93
N ASN A 377 25.07 85.01 22.35
CA ASN A 377 24.94 86.22 21.62
C ASN A 377 25.18 87.49 22.45
N ASN A 378 24.78 87.45 23.69
CA ASN A 378 25.11 88.51 24.68
C ASN A 378 26.60 88.55 24.99
N LEU A 379 27.27 87.41 25.09
CA LEU A 379 28.73 87.28 25.31
C LEU A 379 29.50 87.67 24.04
N LEU A 380 29.02 87.25 22.87
CA LEU A 380 29.62 87.59 21.59
C LEU A 380 29.56 89.08 21.24
N GLN A 381 28.50 89.76 21.64
CA GLN A 381 28.40 91.18 21.52
C GLN A 381 29.42 91.97 22.40
N SER A 382 29.94 91.27 23.38
CA SER A 382 30.97 91.65 24.28
C SER A 382 32.39 91.33 23.90
N LYS A 383 32.58 90.72 22.69
CA LYS A 383 33.81 90.02 22.31
C LYS A 383 34.37 90.39 20.95
N GLN A 384 35.67 90.33 20.84
CA GLN A 384 36.42 90.31 19.56
C GLN A 384 36.70 88.84 19.17
N SER A 385 36.47 88.46 17.95
CA SER A 385 36.33 87.16 17.32
C SER A 385 37.50 86.21 17.50
N ILE A 386 37.23 84.99 17.90
CA ILE A 386 38.20 83.85 17.82
C ILE A 386 37.41 82.54 17.57
N ASP A 387 37.98 81.71 16.73
CA ASP A 387 37.42 80.42 16.26
C ASP A 387 37.76 79.26 17.22
N THR A 388 36.77 78.37 17.51
CA THR A 388 36.94 77.36 18.53
C THR A 388 36.25 76.05 18.16
N ASN A 389 37.04 75.07 17.79
CA ASN A 389 36.58 73.69 17.72
C ASN A 389 37.61 72.76 18.34
N LEU A 390 37.20 71.82 19.20
CA LEU A 390 37.89 70.67 19.73
C LEU A 390 38.50 70.72 21.13
N ILE A 391 37.65 70.64 22.13
CA ILE A 391 38.16 70.31 23.47
C ILE A 391 37.26 69.21 24.07
N ASN A 392 37.92 68.17 24.62
CA ASN A 392 37.40 67.06 25.45
C ASN A 392 36.94 65.78 24.70
N VAL A 393 37.89 65.04 24.23
CA VAL A 393 37.69 63.60 23.95
C VAL A 393 38.61 62.83 24.88
N ASP A 394 38.06 61.91 25.68
CA ASP A 394 38.86 60.99 26.51
C ASP A 394 39.47 59.91 25.61
N ILE A 395 40.73 60.14 25.29
CA ILE A 395 41.48 59.28 24.37
C ILE A 395 41.81 57.91 24.98
N ILE A 396 41.90 57.84 26.31
CA ILE A 396 42.35 56.64 27.01
C ILE A 396 41.25 55.56 26.90
N THR A 397 40.04 55.97 27.18
CA THR A 397 38.85 55.09 27.09
C THR A 397 38.59 54.64 25.66
N LEU A 398 38.77 55.55 24.70
CA LEU A 398 38.50 55.23 23.25
C LEU A 398 39.52 54.17 22.75
N LYS A 399 40.78 54.28 23.10
CA LYS A 399 41.78 53.29 22.71
C LYS A 399 41.51 51.93 23.32
N TYR A 400 41.08 51.85 24.59
CA TYR A 400 40.74 50.61 25.22
C TYR A 400 39.56 49.89 24.53
N GLN A 401 38.51 50.62 24.16
CA GLN A 401 37.35 50.05 23.44
C GLN A 401 37.71 49.49 22.06
N LEU A 402 38.60 50.18 21.33
CA LEU A 402 39.12 49.71 20.07
C LEU A 402 39.87 48.36 20.17
N GLU A 403 40.68 48.23 21.22
CA GLU A 403 41.38 46.96 21.47
C GLU A 403 40.42 45.84 21.81
N GLU A 404 39.38 46.09 22.60
CA GLU A 404 38.43 45.09 23.01
C GLU A 404 37.59 44.57 21.85
N ILE A 405 37.09 45.51 20.97
CA ILE A 405 36.33 45.16 19.79
C ILE A 405 37.20 44.29 18.82
N THR A 406 38.47 44.66 18.69
CA THR A 406 39.41 43.93 17.84
C THR A 406 39.69 42.53 18.34
N LYS A 407 39.76 42.37 19.69
CA LYS A 407 39.95 41.04 20.27
C LYS A 407 38.76 40.14 20.07
N LYS A 408 37.53 40.64 20.37
CA LYS A 408 36.28 39.90 20.17
C LYS A 408 36.05 39.50 18.70
N GLY A 409 36.44 40.40 17.76
CA GLY A 409 36.36 40.08 16.35
C GLY A 409 37.27 38.93 15.89
N LYS A 410 38.49 38.87 16.49
CA LYS A 410 39.43 37.78 16.17
C LYS A 410 38.94 36.42 16.65
N GLU A 411 38.39 36.39 17.89
CA GLU A 411 37.85 35.16 18.49
C GLU A 411 36.67 34.60 17.70
N LYS A 412 35.74 35.52 17.34
CA LYS A 412 34.59 35.10 16.50
C LYS A 412 34.97 34.61 15.13
N LYS A 413 36.02 35.22 14.51
CA LYS A 413 36.54 34.79 13.22
C LYS A 413 37.19 33.39 13.29
N SER A 414 37.87 33.09 14.40
CA SER A 414 38.45 31.77 14.61
C SER A 414 37.37 30.68 14.67
N ASN A 415 36.31 30.91 15.44
CA ASN A 415 35.21 29.99 15.59
C ASN A 415 34.45 29.76 14.26
N LEU A 416 34.36 30.79 13.41
CA LEU A 416 33.76 30.69 12.08
C LEU A 416 34.55 29.73 11.18
N VAL A 417 35.88 29.88 11.23
CA VAL A 417 36.78 29.03 10.42
C VAL A 417 36.71 27.57 10.87
N GLU A 418 36.57 27.32 12.16
CA GLU A 418 36.40 25.96 12.67
C GLU A 418 35.12 25.31 12.14
N ILE A 419 33.98 26.02 12.21
CA ILE A 419 32.70 25.54 11.70
C ILE A 419 32.75 25.35 10.17
N GLU A 420 33.39 26.28 9.45
CA GLU A 420 33.56 26.14 8.01
C GLU A 420 34.42 24.94 7.61
N ASN A 421 35.45 24.65 8.39
CA ASN A 421 36.25 23.46 8.20
C ASN A 421 35.49 22.17 8.52
N GLU A 422 34.64 22.19 9.55
CA GLU A 422 33.78 21.05 9.84
C GLU A 422 32.78 20.81 8.72
N ILE A 423 32.11 21.86 8.22
CA ILE A 423 31.19 21.77 7.08
C ILE A 423 31.91 21.25 5.84
N LYS A 424 33.14 21.73 5.61
CA LYS A 424 33.95 21.33 4.46
C LYS A 424 34.44 19.88 4.57
N SER A 425 34.72 19.41 5.79
CA SER A 425 35.09 18.03 6.04
C SER A 425 33.95 17.03 5.77
N ILE A 426 32.72 17.47 5.95
CA ILE A 426 31.52 16.65 5.66
C ILE A 426 31.27 16.58 4.14
N GLY A 427 31.65 17.64 3.38
CA GLY A 427 31.44 17.70 1.92
C GLY A 427 29.97 17.81 1.51
N GLU A 428 29.73 17.73 0.22
CA GLU A 428 28.37 17.63 -0.29
C GLU A 428 27.89 16.19 -0.24
N ILE A 429 26.69 16.03 0.28
CA ILE A 429 26.12 14.70 0.45
C ILE A 429 24.81 14.67 -0.32
N GLU A 430 24.81 13.93 -1.38
CA GLU A 430 23.57 13.58 -2.07
C GLU A 430 22.93 12.39 -1.36
N PHE A 431 21.79 12.66 -0.78
CA PHE A 431 20.96 11.65 -0.16
C PHE A 431 19.53 11.74 -0.71
N SER A 432 19.07 10.65 -1.23
CA SER A 432 17.70 10.51 -1.72
C SER A 432 16.93 9.55 -0.82
N ILE A 433 15.89 10.04 -0.19
CA ILE A 433 15.03 9.21 0.66
C ILE A 433 14.28 8.18 -0.18
N ASN A 434 13.92 8.54 -1.41
CA ASN A 434 13.23 7.64 -2.34
C ASN A 434 14.09 6.43 -2.70
N GLU A 435 15.38 6.66 -2.93
CA GLU A 435 16.31 5.58 -3.23
C GLU A 435 16.50 4.62 -2.05
N TYR A 436 16.50 5.16 -0.84
CA TYR A 436 16.58 4.36 0.37
C TYR A 436 15.34 3.48 0.56
N ASP A 437 14.15 4.05 0.36
CA ASP A 437 12.88 3.34 0.51
C ASP A 437 12.67 2.29 -0.59
N GLU A 438 13.04 2.62 -1.84
CA GLU A 438 13.02 1.65 -2.95
C GLU A 438 13.91 0.42 -2.70
N LEU A 439 15.06 0.63 -2.09
CA LEU A 439 15.95 -0.49 -1.77
C LEU A 439 15.39 -1.38 -0.66
N ILE A 440 14.69 -0.78 0.31
CA ILE A 440 13.99 -1.55 1.34
C ILE A 440 12.88 -2.39 0.70
N GLU A 441 12.13 -1.81 -0.23
CA GLU A 441 11.08 -2.51 -0.93
C GLU A 441 11.63 -3.66 -1.78
N LYS A 442 12.66 -3.38 -2.57
CA LYS A 442 13.33 -4.40 -3.39
C LYS A 442 13.86 -5.55 -2.55
N ARG A 443 14.48 -5.24 -1.41
CA ARG A 443 14.93 -6.27 -0.45
C ARG A 443 13.79 -7.12 0.07
N THR A 444 12.67 -6.47 0.43
CA THR A 444 11.50 -7.16 0.99
C THR A 444 10.86 -8.10 -0.03
N ASN A 445 10.79 -7.63 -1.29
CA ASN A 445 10.30 -8.44 -2.39
C ASN A 445 11.19 -9.66 -2.65
N GLU A 446 12.50 -9.48 -2.57
CA GLU A 446 13.46 -10.57 -2.78
C GLU A 446 13.43 -11.60 -1.63
N ILE A 447 13.21 -11.16 -0.40
CA ILE A 447 12.98 -12.06 0.73
C ILE A 447 11.74 -12.94 0.51
N SER A 448 10.68 -12.34 -0.04
CA SER A 448 9.46 -13.07 -0.39
C SER A 448 9.71 -14.11 -1.49
N GLN A 449 10.45 -13.72 -2.52
CA GLN A 449 10.86 -14.62 -3.62
C GLN A 449 11.68 -15.82 -3.10
N LYS A 450 12.61 -15.56 -2.20
CA LYS A 450 13.41 -16.62 -1.56
C LYS A 450 12.55 -17.59 -0.77
N GLY A 451 11.48 -17.08 -0.14
CA GLY A 451 10.48 -17.91 0.54
C GLY A 451 9.82 -18.91 -0.40
N ILE A 452 9.36 -18.41 -1.54
CA ILE A 452 8.71 -19.23 -2.60
C ILE A 452 9.68 -20.30 -3.13
N ILE A 453 10.91 -19.91 -3.41
CA ILE A 453 11.95 -20.83 -3.90
C ILE A 453 12.24 -21.93 -2.88
N SER A 454 12.26 -21.59 -1.59
CA SER A 454 12.47 -22.55 -0.51
C SER A 454 11.34 -23.60 -0.42
N GLU A 455 10.12 -23.16 -0.68
CA GLU A 455 8.96 -24.04 -0.69
C GLU A 455 8.97 -24.99 -1.91
N GLN A 456 9.31 -24.47 -3.07
CA GLN A 456 9.49 -25.26 -4.29
C GLN A 456 10.57 -26.34 -4.09
N TYR A 457 11.67 -25.98 -3.45
CA TYR A 457 12.72 -26.93 -3.11
C TYR A 457 12.23 -28.10 -2.24
N LYS A 458 11.44 -27.76 -1.19
CA LYS A 458 10.89 -28.79 -0.29
C LYS A 458 9.98 -29.76 -1.04
N ASN A 459 9.16 -29.23 -1.94
CA ASN A 459 8.23 -30.05 -2.73
C ASN A 459 8.95 -31.00 -3.69
N ILE A 460 9.98 -30.52 -4.37
CA ILE A 460 10.79 -31.35 -5.28
C ILE A 460 11.50 -32.45 -4.49
N LYS A 461 12.08 -32.11 -3.37
CA LYS A 461 12.76 -33.06 -2.50
C LYS A 461 11.81 -34.14 -2.01
N HIS A 462 10.61 -33.73 -1.60
CA HIS A 462 9.58 -34.68 -1.18
C HIS A 462 9.16 -35.61 -2.32
N ASN A 463 9.03 -35.11 -3.52
CA ASN A 463 8.69 -35.91 -4.70
C ASN A 463 9.81 -36.90 -5.06
N ILE A 464 11.06 -36.52 -4.92
CA ILE A 464 12.21 -37.39 -5.12
C ILE A 464 12.19 -38.54 -4.08
N GLU A 465 11.97 -38.22 -2.81
CA GLU A 465 11.91 -39.17 -1.74
C GLU A 465 10.73 -40.18 -1.88
N HIS A 466 9.61 -39.63 -2.42
CA HIS A 466 8.41 -40.44 -2.68
C HIS A 466 8.63 -41.45 -3.82
N LEU A 467 9.26 -41.00 -4.88
CA LEU A 467 9.58 -41.86 -6.04
C LEU A 467 10.66 -42.92 -5.74
N GLN A 468 11.50 -42.68 -4.75
CA GLN A 468 12.53 -43.60 -4.30
C GLN A 468 11.98 -44.69 -3.37
N LYS A 469 10.83 -44.45 -2.71
CA LYS A 469 10.29 -45.32 -1.65
C LYS A 469 9.07 -46.14 -2.07
N SER A 470 8.46 -45.88 -3.25
CA SER A 470 7.21 -46.52 -3.60
C SER A 470 7.42 -47.78 -4.44
N GLU A 471 7.47 -48.93 -3.77
CA GLU A 471 7.35 -50.24 -4.42
C GLU A 471 5.89 -50.70 -4.67
N PHE A 472 4.93 -49.98 -4.11
CA PHE A 472 3.50 -50.37 -4.14
C PHE A 472 2.58 -49.17 -4.36
N CYS A 473 1.50 -49.39 -5.09
CA CYS A 473 0.46 -48.36 -5.31
C CYS A 473 -0.27 -48.05 -3.98
N PRO A 474 -0.32 -46.82 -3.55
CA PRO A 474 -0.95 -46.45 -2.27
C PRO A 474 -2.47 -46.60 -2.26
N THR A 475 -3.10 -46.73 -3.43
CA THR A 475 -4.57 -46.78 -3.56
C THR A 475 -5.11 -48.21 -3.65
N CYS A 476 -4.35 -49.17 -4.18
CA CYS A 476 -4.86 -50.50 -4.40
C CYS A 476 -3.93 -51.65 -3.93
N GLY A 477 -2.76 -51.37 -3.36
CA GLY A 477 -1.86 -52.34 -2.75
C GLY A 477 -1.12 -53.27 -3.70
N LYS A 478 -1.23 -53.10 -5.01
CA LYS A 478 -0.49 -53.94 -5.99
C LYS A 478 0.94 -53.42 -6.17
N LYS A 479 1.85 -54.37 -6.25
CA LYS A 479 3.27 -54.13 -6.53
C LYS A 479 3.45 -53.71 -7.99
N PHE A 480 4.22 -52.66 -8.22
CA PHE A 480 4.58 -52.27 -9.58
C PHE A 480 5.68 -53.21 -10.09
N ASP A 481 5.37 -53.97 -11.11
CA ASP A 481 6.39 -54.71 -11.84
C ASP A 481 7.02 -53.77 -12.87
N ASN A 482 8.32 -53.50 -12.65
CA ASN A 482 9.19 -52.74 -13.56
C ASN A 482 8.82 -51.32 -13.89
N VAL A 483 8.75 -50.46 -12.93
CA VAL A 483 8.83 -49.00 -13.18
C VAL A 483 10.23 -48.52 -12.81
N ASP A 484 11.03 -48.32 -13.82
CA ASP A 484 12.32 -47.65 -13.62
C ASP A 484 12.06 -46.12 -13.48
N ASN A 485 11.94 -45.69 -12.24
CA ASN A 485 11.80 -44.31 -11.91
C ASN A 485 13.11 -43.50 -12.05
N SER A 486 14.19 -44.15 -12.45
CA SER A 486 15.53 -43.56 -12.45
C SER A 486 15.65 -42.33 -13.31
N THR A 487 14.93 -42.32 -14.42
CA THR A 487 14.92 -41.16 -15.35
C THR A 487 14.15 -39.98 -14.73
N LYS A 488 13.02 -40.27 -14.08
CA LYS A 488 12.21 -39.22 -13.44
C LYS A 488 12.85 -38.64 -12.19
N ILE A 489 13.54 -39.45 -11.46
CA ILE A 489 14.33 -39.04 -10.30
C ILE A 489 15.49 -38.13 -10.76
N LYS A 490 16.15 -38.45 -11.86
CA LYS A 490 17.22 -37.63 -12.41
C LYS A 490 16.71 -36.26 -12.90
N GLU A 491 15.55 -36.23 -13.53
CA GLU A 491 14.92 -34.99 -13.95
C GLU A 491 14.60 -34.11 -12.73
N LEU A 492 13.99 -34.67 -11.70
CA LEU A 492 13.68 -33.93 -10.47
C LEU A 492 14.94 -33.51 -9.70
N GLN A 493 16.00 -34.26 -9.76
CA GLN A 493 17.29 -33.90 -9.18
C GLN A 493 17.95 -32.72 -9.92
N GLU A 494 17.77 -32.67 -11.24
CA GLU A 494 18.25 -31.50 -11.98
C GLU A 494 17.39 -30.27 -11.71
N GLU A 495 16.07 -30.43 -11.57
CA GLU A 495 15.19 -29.36 -11.12
C GLU A 495 15.56 -28.88 -9.70
N GLU A 496 15.86 -29.79 -8.80
CA GLU A 496 16.36 -29.47 -7.46
C GLU A 496 17.60 -28.59 -7.53
N ARG A 497 18.54 -28.96 -8.39
CA ARG A 497 19.79 -28.19 -8.60
C ARG A 497 19.53 -26.78 -9.07
N ILE A 498 18.59 -26.63 -10.03
CA ILE A 498 18.23 -25.33 -10.59
C ILE A 498 17.59 -24.43 -9.51
N ILE A 499 16.74 -25.01 -8.66
CA ILE A 499 16.07 -24.25 -7.60
C ILE A 499 17.05 -23.84 -6.51
N ILE A 500 18.00 -24.68 -6.17
CA ILE A 500 19.08 -24.34 -5.24
C ILE A 500 19.89 -23.14 -5.78
N GLU A 501 20.20 -23.15 -7.09
CA GLU A 501 20.93 -22.05 -7.71
C GLU A 501 20.12 -20.74 -7.69
N LYS A 502 18.83 -20.83 -7.97
CA LYS A 502 17.95 -19.66 -7.85
C LYS A 502 17.90 -19.13 -6.42
N GLY A 503 17.82 -20.03 -5.42
CA GLY A 503 17.83 -19.62 -4.02
C GLY A 503 19.13 -18.95 -3.59
N LYS A 504 20.26 -19.37 -4.13
CA LYS A 504 21.54 -18.72 -3.89
C LYS A 504 21.60 -17.32 -4.51
N LYS A 505 21.05 -17.15 -5.73
CA LYS A 505 21.00 -15.85 -6.39
C LYS A 505 20.14 -14.85 -5.62
N SER A 506 18.97 -15.29 -5.19
CA SER A 506 18.09 -14.45 -4.37
C SER A 506 18.73 -14.09 -3.03
N ALA A 507 19.44 -15.04 -2.40
CA ALA A 507 20.19 -14.75 -1.18
C ALA A 507 21.30 -13.70 -1.37
N ALA A 508 21.98 -13.76 -2.52
CA ALA A 508 23.02 -12.79 -2.85
C ALA A 508 22.46 -11.39 -3.09
N LEU A 509 21.31 -11.30 -3.75
CA LEU A 509 20.63 -10.03 -3.98
C LEU A 509 20.16 -9.38 -2.66
N ILE A 510 19.66 -10.17 -1.73
CA ILE A 510 19.26 -9.67 -0.40
C ILE A 510 20.47 -9.07 0.32
N GLU A 511 21.63 -9.73 0.24
CA GLU A 511 22.85 -9.22 0.86
C GLU A 511 23.36 -7.95 0.18
N GLU A 512 23.24 -7.90 -1.15
CA GLU A 512 23.56 -6.68 -1.89
C GLU A 512 22.68 -5.50 -1.48
N TYR A 513 21.37 -5.73 -1.35
CA TYR A 513 20.47 -4.67 -0.91
C TYR A 513 20.73 -4.25 0.55
N ASN A 514 21.06 -5.19 1.44
CA ASN A 514 21.42 -4.85 2.81
C ASN A 514 22.63 -3.93 2.89
N THR A 515 23.66 -4.23 2.09
CA THR A 515 24.87 -3.40 2.07
C THR A 515 24.60 -2.00 1.52
N LYS A 516 23.78 -1.89 0.48
CA LYS A 516 23.37 -0.59 -0.09
C LYS A 516 22.54 0.24 0.89
N ILE A 517 21.60 -0.39 1.58
CA ILE A 517 20.75 0.27 2.59
C ILE A 517 21.61 0.80 3.74
N GLU A 518 22.58 0.03 4.23
CA GLU A 518 23.44 0.48 5.33
C GLU A 518 24.34 1.65 4.89
N SER A 519 24.79 1.64 3.64
CA SER A 519 25.57 2.77 3.08
C SER A 519 24.76 4.07 2.97
N LEU A 520 23.50 3.96 2.64
CA LEU A 520 22.60 5.13 2.54
C LEU A 520 22.19 5.65 3.92
N LYS A 521 22.14 4.82 4.93
CA LYS A 521 21.86 5.21 6.30
C LYS A 521 22.94 6.13 6.88
N THR A 522 24.18 5.79 6.61
CA THR A 522 25.30 6.65 7.01
C THR A 522 25.28 8.01 6.31
N LYS A 523 24.89 8.04 5.03
CA LYS A 523 24.75 9.30 4.28
C LYS A 523 23.66 10.20 4.86
N ARG A 524 22.54 9.64 5.27
CA ARG A 524 21.44 10.37 5.91
C ARG A 524 21.90 11.08 7.18
N ASP A 525 22.64 10.38 8.02
CA ASP A 525 23.08 10.92 9.30
C ASP A 525 24.07 12.07 9.12
N LEU A 526 24.94 11.96 8.12
CA LEU A 526 25.86 13.03 7.76
C LEU A 526 25.17 14.24 7.12
N TYR A 527 24.17 14.04 6.31
CA TYR A 527 23.35 15.11 5.72
C TYR A 527 22.67 15.96 6.81
N ASN A 528 22.11 15.30 7.81
CA ASN A 528 21.47 15.99 8.95
C ASN A 528 22.48 16.83 9.74
N LYS A 529 23.66 16.28 9.99
CA LYS A 529 24.73 16.98 10.74
C LYS A 529 25.23 18.23 10.00
N ARG A 530 25.38 18.15 8.69
CA ARG A 530 25.79 19.30 7.88
C ARG A 530 24.80 20.47 7.97
N ASN A 531 23.51 20.16 7.95
CA ASN A 531 22.47 21.18 8.02
C ASN A 531 22.50 21.93 9.37
N GLU A 532 22.75 21.22 10.47
CA GLU A 532 22.90 21.83 11.79
C GLU A 532 24.08 22.82 11.87
N LEU A 533 25.21 22.46 11.25
CA LEU A 533 26.41 23.31 11.23
C LEU A 533 26.20 24.57 10.40
N ASN A 534 25.46 24.51 9.29
CA ASN A 534 25.17 25.67 8.47
C ASN A 534 24.35 26.73 9.22
N VAL A 535 23.43 26.31 10.08
CA VAL A 535 22.66 27.25 10.91
C VAL A 535 23.58 27.99 11.90
N LYS A 536 24.54 27.28 12.51
CA LYS A 536 25.52 27.87 13.42
C LYS A 536 26.44 28.87 12.72
N LYS A 537 26.86 28.58 11.48
CA LYS A 537 27.68 29.47 10.66
C LYS A 537 27.02 30.84 10.47
N SER A 538 25.77 30.82 9.97
CA SER A 538 25.04 32.05 9.68
C SER A 538 24.89 32.97 10.90
N ALA A 539 24.72 32.42 12.09
CA ALA A 539 24.61 33.19 13.32
C ALA A 539 25.91 33.92 13.68
N ILE A 540 27.07 33.34 13.41
CA ILE A 540 28.37 33.96 13.68
C ILE A 540 28.71 35.06 12.68
N GLU A 541 28.36 34.86 11.41
CA GLU A 541 28.60 35.83 10.33
C GLU A 541 27.91 37.18 10.63
N VAL A 542 26.64 37.13 11.10
CA VAL A 542 25.92 38.35 11.51
C VAL A 542 26.62 39.08 12.65
N ASN A 543 27.12 38.37 13.64
CA ASN A 543 27.84 38.99 14.78
C ASN A 543 29.16 39.68 14.34
N LEU A 544 29.88 39.09 13.36
CA LEU A 544 31.11 39.70 12.84
C LEU A 544 30.84 40.98 12.05
N SER A 545 29.74 41.08 11.35
CA SER A 545 29.35 42.29 10.63
C SER A 545 29.14 43.48 11.56
N ASN A 546 28.46 43.26 12.68
CA ASN A 546 28.17 44.28 13.69
C ASN A 546 29.46 44.80 14.33
N LEU A 547 30.39 43.92 14.71
CA LEU A 547 31.67 44.31 15.31
C LEU A 547 32.56 45.14 14.34
N ARG A 548 32.45 44.93 13.04
CA ARG A 548 33.18 45.69 12.03
C ARG A 548 32.68 47.14 11.94
N SER A 549 31.36 47.32 12.01
CA SER A 549 30.75 48.65 11.98
C SER A 549 31.23 49.50 13.14
N ASP A 550 31.19 48.94 14.37
CA ASP A 550 31.63 49.59 15.58
C ASP A 550 33.11 50.04 15.54
N LEU A 551 33.97 49.17 14.94
CA LEU A 551 35.40 49.45 14.86
C LEU A 551 35.72 50.65 13.96
N ILE A 552 35.00 50.83 12.82
CA ILE A 552 35.22 51.92 11.87
C ILE A 552 34.79 53.27 12.50
N GLU A 553 33.64 53.28 13.19
CA GLU A 553 33.11 54.49 13.82
C GLU A 553 34.10 55.06 14.88
N LYS A 554 34.60 54.15 15.77
CA LYS A 554 35.50 54.61 16.86
C LYS A 554 36.89 55.06 16.37
N LYS A 555 37.38 54.52 15.26
CA LYS A 555 38.66 54.90 14.67
C LYS A 555 38.63 56.33 14.11
N ASN A 556 37.55 56.72 13.49
CA ASN A 556 37.41 58.05 12.91
C ASN A 556 37.38 59.16 14.00
N ILE A 557 36.90 58.86 15.22
CA ILE A 557 36.89 59.82 16.33
C ILE A 557 38.32 60.11 16.83
N LEU A 558 39.18 59.12 16.85
CA LEU A 558 40.57 59.25 17.32
C LEU A 558 41.43 60.14 16.41
N ASP A 559 41.24 60.01 15.07
CA ASP A 559 42.03 60.72 14.09
C ASP A 559 41.75 62.25 14.02
N ASN A 560 40.50 62.62 14.33
CA ASN A 560 40.10 64.02 14.37
C ASN A 560 40.66 64.81 15.59
N TYR A 561 40.92 64.14 16.68
CA TYR A 561 41.48 64.78 17.88
C TYR A 561 42.93 65.17 17.69
N ASN A 562 43.73 64.28 17.06
CA ASN A 562 45.17 64.49 16.95
C ASN A 562 45.60 65.70 16.09
N LYS A 563 44.67 66.20 15.19
CA LYS A 563 44.97 67.33 14.28
C LYS A 563 44.78 68.72 14.88
N ASN A 564 44.20 68.84 16.03
CA ASN A 564 43.70 70.15 16.49
C ASN A 564 44.22 70.58 17.91
N SER A 565 45.20 69.93 18.50
CA SER A 565 45.60 70.16 19.88
C SER A 565 46.37 71.47 20.14
N GLU A 566 47.00 72.05 19.19
CA GLU A 566 47.85 73.26 19.37
C GLU A 566 47.13 74.61 19.32
N ALA A 567 45.92 74.69 18.78
CA ALA A 567 45.15 75.94 18.61
C ALA A 567 44.44 76.39 19.91
N ILE A 568 44.40 75.54 20.89
CA ILE A 568 43.54 75.63 22.11
C ILE A 568 44.09 76.57 23.19
N ASP A 569 45.42 76.64 23.26
CA ASP A 569 46.05 77.28 24.40
C ASP A 569 46.14 78.83 24.44
N LYS A 570 45.87 79.48 23.40
CA LYS A 570 46.12 80.93 23.25
C LYS A 570 44.95 81.89 23.47
N ASN A 571 43.72 81.43 23.66
CA ASN A 571 42.56 82.35 23.81
C ASN A 571 41.89 82.33 25.19
N ASN A 572 42.64 82.28 26.18
CA ASN A 572 42.30 81.65 27.43
C ASN A 572 41.51 82.41 28.52
N LYS A 573 40.92 83.49 28.33
CA LYS A 573 40.03 84.00 29.43
C LYS A 573 38.68 84.45 28.98
N LEU A 574 38.56 85.19 27.91
CA LEU A 574 37.25 85.51 27.35
C LEU A 574 36.64 84.38 26.49
N ASP A 575 37.55 83.62 25.95
CA ASP A 575 37.17 82.42 25.30
C ASP A 575 36.68 81.30 26.17
N ILE A 576 37.05 81.27 27.49
CA ILE A 576 36.58 80.24 28.39
C ILE A 576 35.06 80.32 28.62
N GLU A 577 34.47 81.53 28.75
CA GLU A 577 33.04 81.67 29.00
C GLU A 577 32.26 81.45 27.69
N ILE A 578 32.72 82.03 26.55
CA ILE A 578 32.15 81.76 25.27
C ILE A 578 32.39 80.32 24.88
N ARG A 579 33.60 79.81 25.12
CA ARG A 579 33.93 78.41 24.93
C ARG A 579 33.06 77.54 25.79
N ASN A 580 32.95 77.90 27.11
CA ASN A 580 32.09 77.13 27.96
C ASN A 580 30.64 77.13 27.47
N THR A 581 30.14 78.33 27.07
CA THR A 581 28.77 78.43 26.52
C THR A 581 28.66 77.77 25.16
N GLU A 582 29.66 77.94 24.31
CA GLU A 582 29.73 77.18 23.01
C GLU A 582 29.90 75.70 23.19
N GLN A 583 30.71 75.36 24.17
CA GLN A 583 30.85 73.97 24.56
C GLN A 583 29.53 73.38 25.07
N HIS A 584 28.83 74.18 25.88
CA HIS A 584 27.49 73.76 26.32
C HIS A 584 26.50 73.67 25.16
N ILE A 585 26.46 74.64 24.24
CA ILE A 585 25.62 74.61 23.06
C ILE A 585 25.98 73.43 22.17
N LYS A 586 27.27 73.27 21.96
CA LYS A 586 27.75 72.15 21.13
C LYS A 586 27.48 70.81 21.76
N ALA A 587 27.72 70.66 23.05
CA ALA A 587 27.39 69.49 23.82
C ALA A 587 25.90 69.17 23.74
N LYS A 588 25.08 70.24 23.90
CA LYS A 588 23.62 70.10 23.80
C LYS A 588 23.15 69.80 22.37
N ARG A 589 23.77 70.40 21.33
CA ARG A 589 23.48 70.01 19.92
C ARG A 589 23.92 68.58 19.63
N GLN A 590 25.09 68.22 20.16
CA GLN A 590 25.59 66.87 19.98
C GLN A 590 24.76 65.85 20.77
N GLU A 591 24.28 66.24 21.95
CA GLU A 591 23.30 65.47 22.71
C GLU A 591 22.01 65.32 21.90
N LYS A 592 21.52 66.41 21.26
CA LYS A 592 20.37 66.39 20.37
C LYS A 592 20.61 65.51 19.11
N GLU A 593 21.80 65.64 18.53
CA GLU A 593 22.21 64.86 17.36
C GLU A 593 22.35 63.38 17.75
N ASN A 594 22.96 63.06 18.86
CA ASN A 594 23.05 61.71 19.39
C ASN A 594 21.66 61.14 19.71
N ASN A 595 20.81 61.97 20.31
CA ASN A 595 19.45 61.64 20.58
C ASN A 595 18.67 61.38 19.28
N ASN A 596 18.84 62.20 18.25
CA ASN A 596 18.24 62.05 16.93
C ASN A 596 18.78 60.81 16.25
N TRP A 597 20.06 60.57 16.33
CA TRP A 597 20.68 59.35 15.83
C TRP A 597 20.10 58.09 16.52
N GLN A 598 19.97 58.15 17.87
CA GLN A 598 19.33 57.09 18.63
C GLN A 598 17.87 56.91 18.21
N LEU A 599 17.12 58.02 18.01
CA LEU A 599 15.75 57.94 17.51
C LEU A 599 15.68 57.26 16.17
N THR A 600 16.53 57.67 15.22
CA THR A 600 16.56 57.07 13.86
C THR A 600 16.97 55.62 13.92
N SER A 601 17.98 55.27 14.74
CA SER A 601 18.40 53.89 14.94
C SER A 601 17.29 53.06 15.57
N ASN A 602 16.64 53.59 16.58
CA ASN A 602 15.55 52.91 17.25
C ASN A 602 14.34 52.76 16.33
N GLU A 603 14.02 53.78 15.55
CA GLU A 603 12.93 53.71 14.55
C GLU A 603 13.23 52.69 13.43
N ALA A 604 14.48 52.62 13.02
CA ALA A 604 14.91 51.58 12.07
C ALA A 604 14.79 50.16 12.66
N THR A 605 15.19 50.02 13.94
CA THR A 605 15.03 48.74 14.67
C THR A 605 13.56 48.38 14.86
N ILE A 606 12.75 49.37 15.31
CA ILE A 606 11.29 49.18 15.45
C ILE A 606 10.67 48.71 14.14
N LYS A 607 11.06 49.32 13.01
CA LYS A 607 10.56 48.95 11.69
C LYS A 607 10.98 47.52 11.32
N ARG A 608 12.27 47.23 11.47
CA ARG A 608 12.80 45.87 11.22
C ARG A 608 12.07 44.82 12.06
N ASP A 609 11.95 45.07 13.36
CA ASP A 609 11.33 44.14 14.28
C ASP A 609 9.81 43.99 14.01
N SER A 610 9.18 45.09 13.56
CA SER A 610 7.79 45.04 13.09
C SER A 610 7.64 44.17 11.83
N ASP A 611 8.55 44.31 10.87
CA ASP A 611 8.57 43.53 9.64
C ASP A 611 8.85 42.06 9.97
N GLU A 612 9.76 41.79 10.91
CA GLU A 612 10.06 40.45 11.42
C GLU A 612 8.85 39.79 12.11
N ILE A 613 8.11 40.56 12.93
CA ILE A 613 6.85 40.11 13.52
C ILE A 613 5.85 39.69 12.45
N VAL A 614 5.72 40.48 11.39
CA VAL A 614 4.80 40.16 10.29
C VAL A 614 5.21 38.86 9.60
N GLN A 615 6.51 38.69 9.32
CA GLN A 615 7.01 37.46 8.70
C GLN A 615 6.77 36.25 9.60
N ARG A 616 7.06 36.37 10.91
CA ARG A 616 6.83 35.26 11.83
C ARG A 616 5.35 34.95 12.03
N LYS A 617 4.50 35.96 12.07
CA LYS A 617 3.05 35.77 12.12
C LYS A 617 2.54 35.06 10.88
N ASN A 618 3.07 35.39 9.70
CA ASN A 618 2.74 34.69 8.47
C ASN A 618 3.21 33.23 8.50
N LEU A 619 4.43 32.97 9.02
CA LEU A 619 4.92 31.61 9.22
C LEU A 619 4.08 30.85 10.23
N ILE A 620 3.68 31.46 11.32
CA ILE A 620 2.78 30.84 12.32
C ILE A 620 1.44 30.47 11.65
N LYS A 621 0.89 31.36 10.84
CA LYS A 621 -0.34 31.08 10.11
C LYS A 621 -0.16 29.92 9.12
N GLN A 622 0.95 29.90 8.40
CA GLN A 622 1.26 28.80 7.49
C GLN A 622 1.44 27.47 8.24
N LEU A 623 2.07 27.50 9.41
CA LEU A 623 2.19 26.32 10.27
C LEU A 623 0.83 25.85 10.82
N GLU A 624 -0.09 26.77 11.10
CA GLU A 624 -1.45 26.42 11.51
C GLU A 624 -2.25 25.80 10.35
N GLU A 625 -2.11 26.35 9.14
CA GLU A 625 -2.68 25.77 7.93
C GLU A 625 -2.05 24.41 7.61
N GLU A 626 -0.73 24.27 7.83
CA GLU A 626 -0.02 23.00 7.70
C GLU A 626 -0.50 21.98 8.73
N ASP A 627 -0.69 22.38 9.99
CA ASP A 627 -1.21 21.49 11.04
C ASP A 627 -2.61 20.95 10.68
N ILE A 628 -3.46 21.80 10.13
CA ILE A 628 -4.79 21.41 9.65
C ILE A 628 -4.65 20.41 8.49
N ASN A 629 -3.82 20.75 7.51
CA ASN A 629 -3.57 19.89 6.36
C ASN A 629 -2.99 18.53 6.78
N LEU A 630 -1.97 18.56 7.64
CA LEU A 630 -1.31 17.36 8.15
C LEU A 630 -2.28 16.47 8.96
N ARG A 631 -3.17 17.08 9.75
CA ARG A 631 -4.21 16.36 10.47
C ARG A 631 -5.15 15.66 9.49
N ASN A 632 -5.61 16.36 8.47
CA ASN A 632 -6.50 15.77 7.47
C ASN A 632 -5.80 14.68 6.65
N TRP A 633 -4.51 14.85 6.31
CA TRP A 633 -3.71 13.79 5.70
C TRP A 633 -3.59 12.55 6.59
N LYS A 634 -3.31 12.71 7.88
CA LYS A 634 -3.25 11.60 8.83
C LYS A 634 -4.60 10.87 8.94
N ILE A 635 -5.68 11.63 8.97
CA ILE A 635 -7.03 11.07 8.99
C ILE A 635 -7.30 10.35 7.67
N TYR A 636 -6.95 10.93 6.53
CA TYR A 636 -7.10 10.27 5.24
C TYR A 636 -6.31 8.95 5.15
N LEU A 637 -5.05 8.96 5.58
CA LEU A 637 -4.23 7.74 5.67
C LEU A 637 -4.83 6.69 6.61
N GLN A 638 -5.51 7.12 7.66
CA GLN A 638 -6.26 6.21 8.54
C GLN A 638 -7.51 5.66 7.83
N LEU A 639 -8.23 6.50 7.08
CA LEU A 639 -9.43 6.11 6.33
C LEU A 639 -9.12 5.05 5.27
N VAL A 640 -8.08 5.27 4.45
CA VAL A 640 -7.72 4.35 3.37
C VAL A 640 -6.82 3.21 3.84
N GLY A 641 -6.24 3.31 5.01
CA GLY A 641 -5.35 2.31 5.59
C GLY A 641 -6.06 1.01 5.95
N LYS A 642 -5.29 -0.01 6.30
CA LYS A 642 -5.80 -1.35 6.61
C LYS A 642 -6.85 -1.38 7.73
N ASP A 643 -6.74 -0.49 8.71
CA ASP A 643 -7.68 -0.36 9.84
C ASP A 643 -8.83 0.61 9.54
N GLY A 644 -8.86 1.21 8.37
CA GLY A 644 -9.84 2.17 7.93
C GLY A 644 -11.11 1.55 7.35
N ILE A 645 -11.55 2.11 6.23
CA ILE A 645 -12.80 1.65 5.59
C ILE A 645 -12.70 0.23 5.06
N SER A 646 -11.51 -0.24 4.65
CA SER A 646 -11.33 -1.64 4.23
C SER A 646 -11.73 -2.62 5.33
N LYS A 647 -11.30 -2.36 6.58
CA LYS A 647 -11.68 -3.16 7.75
C LYS A 647 -13.17 -3.04 8.07
N MET A 648 -13.71 -1.84 7.95
CA MET A 648 -15.15 -1.61 8.17
C MET A 648 -15.97 -2.42 7.16
N VAL A 649 -15.63 -2.36 5.88
CA VAL A 649 -16.29 -3.14 4.83
C VAL A 649 -16.13 -4.63 5.05
N LEU A 650 -14.93 -5.10 5.39
CA LEU A 650 -14.70 -6.50 5.74
C LEU A 650 -15.61 -6.95 6.88
N ARG A 651 -15.71 -6.18 7.96
CA ARG A 651 -16.60 -6.46 9.08
C ARG A 651 -18.08 -6.51 8.67
N ASP A 652 -18.47 -5.65 7.74
CA ASP A 652 -19.83 -5.63 7.22
C ASP A 652 -20.13 -6.82 6.31
N VAL A 653 -19.14 -7.30 5.55
CA VAL A 653 -19.27 -8.40 4.58
C VAL A 653 -19.09 -9.78 5.20
N LEU A 654 -18.21 -9.93 6.20
CA LEU A 654 -17.95 -11.23 6.84
C LEU A 654 -19.20 -11.91 7.40
N PRO A 655 -20.13 -11.23 8.05
CA PRO A 655 -21.38 -11.85 8.47
C PRO A 655 -22.20 -12.43 7.31
N ILE A 656 -22.18 -11.78 6.16
CA ILE A 656 -22.87 -12.25 4.95
C ILE A 656 -22.19 -13.49 4.41
N ILE A 657 -20.85 -13.48 4.35
CA ILE A 657 -20.05 -14.63 3.97
C ILE A 657 -20.37 -15.81 4.88
N ASN A 658 -20.34 -15.60 6.20
CA ASN A 658 -20.63 -16.62 7.19
C ASN A 658 -22.05 -17.19 7.04
N ALA A 659 -23.02 -16.32 6.84
CA ALA A 659 -24.40 -16.72 6.63
C ALA A 659 -24.56 -17.58 5.36
N LYS A 660 -23.95 -17.17 4.26
CA LYS A 660 -23.97 -17.94 3.01
C LYS A 660 -23.25 -19.28 3.13
N ILE A 661 -22.07 -19.31 3.76
CA ILE A 661 -21.31 -20.55 3.98
C ILE A 661 -22.17 -21.53 4.80
N ASN A 662 -22.72 -21.06 5.92
CA ASN A 662 -23.49 -21.93 6.80
C ASN A 662 -24.85 -22.29 6.22
N MET A 663 -25.42 -21.50 5.33
CA MET A 663 -26.58 -21.87 4.55
C MET A 663 -26.28 -23.04 3.60
N LEU A 664 -25.11 -23.06 2.95
CA LEU A 664 -24.66 -24.19 2.14
C LEU A 664 -24.44 -25.45 3.00
N LEU A 665 -23.90 -25.28 4.21
CA LEU A 665 -23.52 -26.39 5.10
C LEU A 665 -24.67 -26.89 5.96
N SER A 666 -25.76 -26.14 6.14
CA SER A 666 -26.80 -26.40 7.14
C SER A 666 -27.46 -27.77 7.07
N ASP A 667 -27.68 -28.31 5.84
CA ASP A 667 -28.26 -29.63 5.62
C ASP A 667 -27.22 -30.71 5.30
N VAL A 668 -25.96 -30.35 5.36
CA VAL A 668 -24.81 -31.15 4.92
C VAL A 668 -23.94 -31.55 6.10
N CYS A 669 -23.77 -30.63 7.06
CA CYS A 669 -22.82 -30.76 8.15
C CYS A 669 -23.48 -30.47 9.52
N ASP A 670 -22.88 -31.04 10.57
CA ASP A 670 -23.22 -30.81 11.97
C ASP A 670 -22.39 -29.71 12.64
N PHE A 671 -21.66 -28.95 11.86
CA PHE A 671 -20.80 -27.85 12.30
C PHE A 671 -21.05 -26.59 11.48
N ASP A 672 -20.68 -25.45 12.04
CA ASP A 672 -20.67 -24.15 11.36
C ASP A 672 -19.23 -23.72 11.05
N VAL A 673 -19.06 -22.98 9.96
CA VAL A 673 -17.80 -22.33 9.59
C VAL A 673 -17.93 -20.84 9.84
N VAL A 674 -16.93 -20.28 10.50
CA VAL A 674 -16.89 -18.84 10.80
C VAL A 674 -15.60 -18.25 10.26
N VAL A 675 -15.74 -17.29 9.41
CA VAL A 675 -14.67 -16.40 8.95
C VAL A 675 -14.68 -15.17 9.83
N GLU A 676 -13.59 -14.87 10.49
CA GLU A 676 -13.51 -13.74 11.43
C GLU A 676 -12.21 -12.96 11.27
N ILE A 677 -12.23 -11.72 11.73
CA ILE A 677 -11.06 -10.86 11.81
C ILE A 677 -10.52 -10.91 13.24
N ASN A 678 -9.25 -11.25 13.41
CA ASN A 678 -8.57 -11.19 14.71
C ASN A 678 -8.17 -9.74 15.07
N GLU A 679 -7.58 -9.55 16.25
CA GLU A 679 -7.11 -8.24 16.72
C GLU A 679 -6.06 -7.60 15.80
N LYS A 680 -5.27 -8.41 15.09
CA LYS A 680 -4.24 -7.98 14.14
C LYS A 680 -4.76 -7.70 12.73
N ASN A 681 -6.09 -7.77 12.52
CA ASN A 681 -6.76 -7.67 11.22
C ASN A 681 -6.44 -8.80 10.24
N ASP A 682 -6.02 -9.93 10.75
CA ASP A 682 -5.83 -11.13 9.97
C ASP A 682 -7.11 -11.97 9.95
N ILE A 683 -7.30 -12.75 8.89
CA ILE A 683 -8.50 -13.56 8.69
C ILE A 683 -8.27 -14.97 9.23
N ASN A 684 -9.13 -15.36 10.17
CA ASN A 684 -9.19 -16.72 10.69
C ASN A 684 -10.38 -17.48 10.11
N PHE A 685 -10.14 -18.73 9.76
CA PHE A 685 -11.18 -19.69 9.43
C PHE A 685 -11.36 -20.64 10.60
N CYS A 686 -12.50 -20.58 11.23
CA CYS A 686 -12.83 -21.37 12.39
C CYS A 686 -14.00 -22.31 12.09
N MET A 687 -14.04 -23.41 12.78
CA MET A 687 -15.17 -24.33 12.81
C MET A 687 -15.79 -24.30 14.21
N ILE A 688 -17.11 -24.29 14.29
CA ILE A 688 -17.86 -24.43 15.53
C ILE A 688 -18.65 -25.73 15.47
N LYS A 689 -18.29 -26.66 16.34
CA LYS A 689 -18.97 -27.94 16.51
C LYS A 689 -19.28 -28.14 17.98
N ASP A 690 -20.51 -28.51 18.31
CA ASP A 690 -20.97 -28.71 19.70
C ASP A 690 -20.63 -27.52 20.62
N ASN A 691 -20.74 -26.29 20.11
CA ASN A 691 -20.37 -25.03 20.77
C ASN A 691 -18.85 -24.89 21.07
N VAL A 692 -18.01 -25.74 20.53
CA VAL A 692 -16.55 -25.64 20.65
C VAL A 692 -16.01 -25.05 19.35
N LYS A 693 -15.29 -23.94 19.50
CA LYS A 693 -14.62 -23.27 18.39
C LYS A 693 -13.20 -23.86 18.25
N SER A 694 -12.84 -24.23 17.03
CA SER A 694 -11.51 -24.74 16.67
C SER A 694 -11.05 -24.14 15.34
N ASP A 695 -9.75 -24.20 15.07
CA ASP A 695 -9.21 -23.83 13.77
C ASP A 695 -9.68 -24.85 12.72
N LEU A 696 -10.18 -24.37 11.60
CA LEU A 696 -10.66 -25.19 10.50
C LEU A 696 -9.57 -26.11 9.92
N ALA A 697 -8.30 -25.69 10.00
CA ALA A 697 -7.17 -26.51 9.57
C ALA A 697 -6.99 -27.78 10.43
N SER A 698 -7.56 -27.83 11.62
CA SER A 698 -7.54 -29.02 12.49
C SER A 698 -8.69 -30.00 12.20
N GLY A 699 -9.63 -29.66 11.34
CA GLY A 699 -10.78 -30.48 10.99
C GLY A 699 -10.43 -31.84 10.35
N SER A 700 -11.37 -32.77 10.39
CA SER A 700 -11.30 -34.05 9.69
C SER A 700 -11.31 -33.88 8.17
N GLY A 701 -11.05 -34.98 7.43
CA GLY A 701 -11.10 -34.95 5.97
C GLY A 701 -12.42 -34.45 5.41
N PHE A 702 -13.55 -34.92 5.93
CA PHE A 702 -14.89 -34.46 5.53
C PHE A 702 -15.12 -32.99 5.89
N GLU A 703 -14.79 -32.59 7.11
CA GLU A 703 -14.99 -31.23 7.59
C GLU A 703 -14.20 -30.21 6.73
N LYS A 704 -12.93 -30.54 6.41
CA LYS A 704 -12.11 -29.72 5.52
C LYS A 704 -12.66 -29.68 4.10
N THR A 705 -13.08 -30.81 3.55
CA THR A 705 -13.61 -30.90 2.20
C THR A 705 -14.89 -30.06 2.07
N ALA A 706 -15.87 -30.31 2.95
CA ALA A 706 -17.14 -29.58 2.91
C ALA A 706 -16.93 -28.08 3.13
N SER A 707 -16.09 -27.69 4.10
CA SER A 707 -15.79 -26.30 4.39
C SER A 707 -15.04 -25.61 3.24
N SER A 708 -14.03 -26.27 2.65
CA SER A 708 -13.29 -25.73 1.53
C SER A 708 -14.17 -25.51 0.31
N MET A 709 -15.05 -26.44 0.00
CA MET A 709 -16.00 -26.30 -1.09
C MET A 709 -16.98 -25.16 -0.84
N ALA A 710 -17.56 -25.07 0.36
CA ALA A 710 -18.49 -24.02 0.72
C ALA A 710 -17.81 -22.63 0.71
N LEU A 711 -16.58 -22.52 1.27
CA LEU A 711 -15.79 -21.30 1.23
C LEU A 711 -15.52 -20.85 -0.21
N ARG A 712 -15.06 -21.75 -1.07
CA ARG A 712 -14.75 -21.47 -2.49
C ARG A 712 -16.00 -21.03 -3.25
N ALA A 713 -17.12 -21.73 -3.07
CA ALA A 713 -18.38 -21.38 -3.71
C ALA A 713 -18.86 -20.00 -3.28
N VAL A 714 -18.88 -19.71 -1.99
CA VAL A 714 -19.35 -18.40 -1.49
C VAL A 714 -18.40 -17.28 -1.87
N LEU A 715 -17.10 -17.47 -1.69
CA LEU A 715 -16.10 -16.46 -2.06
C LEU A 715 -16.07 -16.25 -3.58
N GLY A 716 -16.23 -17.31 -4.37
CA GLY A 716 -16.39 -17.23 -5.82
C GLY A 716 -17.67 -16.49 -6.23
N SER A 717 -18.80 -16.76 -5.56
CA SER A 717 -20.06 -16.08 -5.88
C SER A 717 -20.05 -14.59 -5.56
N LEU A 718 -19.35 -14.20 -4.48
CA LEU A 718 -19.22 -12.81 -4.03
C LEU A 718 -18.08 -12.05 -4.69
N SER A 719 -17.15 -12.77 -5.35
CA SER A 719 -15.97 -12.17 -5.94
C SER A 719 -16.33 -11.17 -7.05
N THR A 720 -15.73 -9.98 -6.97
CA THR A 720 -15.78 -8.97 -8.04
C THR A 720 -14.82 -9.26 -9.20
N MET A 721 -13.99 -10.28 -9.05
CA MET A 721 -13.02 -10.67 -10.08
C MET A 721 -13.69 -11.44 -11.21
N PRO A 722 -13.16 -11.37 -12.45
CA PRO A 722 -13.63 -12.19 -13.55
C PRO A 722 -13.60 -13.68 -13.18
N LYS A 723 -14.68 -14.40 -13.46
CA LYS A 723 -14.80 -15.82 -13.15
C LYS A 723 -15.52 -16.60 -14.23
N PRO A 724 -15.19 -17.88 -14.43
CA PRO A 724 -15.93 -18.73 -15.35
C PRO A 724 -17.31 -19.12 -14.80
N ASN A 725 -18.13 -19.62 -15.69
CA ASN A 725 -19.46 -20.14 -15.37
C ASN A 725 -19.45 -21.58 -14.83
N PHE A 726 -18.28 -22.15 -14.58
CA PHE A 726 -18.12 -23.54 -14.13
C PHE A 726 -17.11 -23.62 -12.96
N ILE A 727 -17.13 -24.75 -12.27
CA ILE A 727 -16.11 -25.17 -11.29
C ILE A 727 -15.65 -26.60 -11.62
N VAL A 728 -14.42 -26.92 -11.31
CA VAL A 728 -13.82 -28.25 -11.51
C VAL A 728 -13.48 -28.85 -10.16
N LEU A 729 -13.93 -30.10 -9.95
CA LEU A 729 -13.70 -30.88 -8.74
C LEU A 729 -12.96 -32.19 -9.13
N ASP A 730 -11.65 -32.18 -9.01
CA ASP A 730 -10.81 -33.33 -9.40
C ASP A 730 -10.40 -34.16 -8.16
N GLU A 731 -11.00 -35.32 -8.04
CA GLU A 731 -10.77 -36.33 -7.02
C GLU A 731 -10.86 -35.83 -5.56
N VAL A 732 -11.68 -34.81 -5.30
CA VAL A 732 -11.83 -34.18 -3.98
C VAL A 732 -12.51 -35.08 -2.93
N TYR A 733 -13.05 -36.20 -3.35
CA TYR A 733 -13.86 -37.13 -2.53
C TYR A 733 -13.03 -38.17 -1.79
N GLY A 734 -11.77 -38.35 -2.11
CA GLY A 734 -10.90 -39.38 -1.58
C GLY A 734 -10.72 -39.36 -0.06
N ARG A 735 -10.92 -38.17 0.55
CA ARG A 735 -10.80 -37.99 2.00
C ARG A 735 -12.13 -38.09 2.76
N VAL A 736 -13.21 -38.38 2.06
CA VAL A 736 -14.55 -38.39 2.59
C VAL A 736 -14.99 -39.83 2.81
N ALA A 737 -15.45 -40.13 4.01
CA ALA A 737 -16.01 -41.45 4.30
C ALA A 737 -17.31 -41.65 3.49
N LYS A 738 -17.57 -42.93 3.12
CA LYS A 738 -18.70 -43.27 2.25
C LYS A 738 -20.04 -42.76 2.77
N GLU A 739 -20.22 -42.75 4.08
CA GLU A 739 -21.43 -42.28 4.77
C GLU A 739 -21.69 -40.79 4.57
N ASN A 740 -20.64 -40.03 4.29
CA ASN A 740 -20.70 -38.55 4.11
C ASN A 740 -20.74 -38.14 2.64
N LEU A 741 -20.61 -39.07 1.68
CA LEU A 741 -20.62 -38.75 0.25
C LEU A 741 -21.97 -38.15 -0.18
N GLU A 742 -23.09 -38.64 0.36
CA GLU A 742 -24.40 -38.08 0.09
C GLU A 742 -24.52 -36.62 0.54
N ASN A 743 -23.89 -36.29 1.66
CA ASN A 743 -23.83 -34.90 2.12
C ASN A 743 -23.00 -34.02 1.19
N ILE A 744 -21.88 -34.52 0.66
CA ILE A 744 -21.10 -33.79 -0.35
C ILE A 744 -21.90 -33.62 -1.64
N HIS A 745 -22.67 -34.65 -2.07
CA HIS A 745 -23.58 -34.53 -3.21
C HIS A 745 -24.59 -33.38 -3.05
N LYS A 746 -25.24 -33.31 -1.87
CA LYS A 746 -26.14 -32.19 -1.54
C LYS A 746 -25.44 -30.83 -1.61
N LEU A 747 -24.21 -30.76 -1.12
CA LEU A 747 -23.41 -29.53 -1.19
C LEU A 747 -23.10 -29.15 -2.65
N ILE A 748 -22.70 -30.11 -3.49
CA ILE A 748 -22.43 -29.86 -4.90
C ILE A 748 -23.67 -29.35 -5.62
N ASN A 749 -24.83 -29.97 -5.38
CA ASN A 749 -26.09 -29.49 -5.95
C ASN A 749 -26.40 -28.04 -5.59
N LYS A 750 -26.15 -27.63 -4.33
CA LYS A 750 -26.27 -26.22 -3.92
C LYS A 750 -25.23 -25.31 -4.61
N VAL A 751 -24.02 -25.82 -4.82
CA VAL A 751 -22.98 -25.09 -5.57
C VAL A 751 -23.36 -24.91 -7.03
N CYS A 752 -24.04 -25.89 -7.63
CA CYS A 752 -24.56 -25.79 -9.01
C CYS A 752 -25.57 -24.65 -9.21
N GLU A 753 -26.20 -24.14 -8.14
CA GLU A 753 -27.08 -22.97 -8.24
C GLU A 753 -26.34 -21.66 -8.62
N ASP A 754 -25.04 -21.58 -8.31
CA ASP A 754 -24.19 -20.42 -8.60
C ASP A 754 -23.37 -20.58 -9.89
N TYR A 755 -23.31 -21.80 -10.46
CA TYR A 755 -22.54 -22.14 -11.65
C TYR A 755 -23.45 -22.84 -12.68
N ASP A 756 -23.14 -22.69 -13.95
CA ASP A 756 -23.92 -23.36 -15.02
C ASP A 756 -23.71 -24.87 -14.99
N PHE A 757 -22.50 -25.31 -14.68
CA PHE A 757 -22.16 -26.72 -14.48
C PHE A 757 -20.93 -26.91 -13.58
N VAL A 758 -20.86 -28.10 -13.01
CA VAL A 758 -19.72 -28.57 -12.20
C VAL A 758 -19.09 -29.78 -12.87
N ILE A 759 -17.84 -29.66 -13.32
CA ILE A 759 -17.08 -30.81 -13.81
C ILE A 759 -16.55 -31.56 -12.61
N THR A 760 -16.92 -32.83 -12.48
CA THR A 760 -16.40 -33.71 -11.43
C THR A 760 -15.62 -34.87 -12.00
N VAL A 761 -14.41 -35.07 -11.49
CA VAL A 761 -13.58 -36.24 -11.81
C VAL A 761 -13.57 -37.13 -10.57
N SER A 762 -13.99 -38.37 -10.71
CA SER A 762 -13.99 -39.32 -9.62
C SER A 762 -13.87 -40.75 -10.10
N HIS A 763 -13.25 -41.57 -9.29
CA HIS A 763 -13.21 -43.02 -9.44
C HIS A 763 -14.27 -43.78 -8.61
N LEU A 764 -15.04 -43.04 -7.80
CA LEU A 764 -16.08 -43.59 -6.94
C LEU A 764 -17.35 -43.86 -7.72
N ASP A 765 -17.85 -45.08 -7.68
CA ASP A 765 -19.06 -45.46 -8.42
C ASP A 765 -20.29 -44.63 -8.02
N ILE A 766 -20.43 -44.28 -6.72
CA ILE A 766 -21.53 -43.48 -6.25
C ILE A 766 -21.61 -42.06 -6.92
N VAL A 767 -20.47 -41.53 -7.33
CA VAL A 767 -20.41 -40.21 -8.00
C VAL A 767 -20.96 -40.30 -9.41
N LYS A 768 -20.97 -41.48 -10.01
CA LYS A 768 -21.57 -41.71 -11.34
C LYS A 768 -23.08 -41.45 -11.32
N ASP A 769 -23.73 -41.76 -10.21
CA ASP A 769 -25.18 -41.59 -10.03
C ASP A 769 -25.58 -40.12 -9.85
N TRP A 770 -24.63 -39.26 -9.52
CA TRP A 770 -24.88 -37.80 -9.33
C TRP A 770 -24.95 -37.03 -10.62
N ALA A 771 -24.34 -37.55 -11.69
CA ALA A 771 -24.12 -36.81 -12.89
C ALA A 771 -25.35 -36.78 -13.80
N ASN A 772 -25.63 -35.61 -14.36
CA ASN A 772 -26.62 -35.39 -15.43
C ASN A 772 -26.02 -35.71 -16.81
N THR A 773 -24.72 -35.48 -16.93
CA THR A 773 -23.97 -35.76 -18.17
C THR A 773 -22.67 -36.48 -17.82
N THR A 774 -22.35 -37.51 -18.56
CA THR A 774 -21.07 -38.22 -18.42
C THR A 774 -20.23 -38.02 -19.68
N ILE A 775 -19.00 -37.53 -19.47
CA ILE A 775 -17.99 -37.45 -20.52
C ILE A 775 -16.99 -38.56 -20.25
N THR A 776 -16.82 -39.48 -21.16
CA THR A 776 -15.82 -40.56 -21.02
C THR A 776 -14.59 -40.22 -21.83
N VAL A 777 -13.44 -40.20 -21.12
CA VAL A 777 -12.15 -40.10 -21.77
C VAL A 777 -11.62 -41.50 -22.02
N VAL A 778 -11.62 -41.92 -23.29
CA VAL A 778 -11.12 -43.21 -23.72
C VAL A 778 -9.67 -43.05 -24.18
N LYS A 779 -8.79 -43.92 -23.71
CA LYS A 779 -7.40 -43.95 -24.13
C LYS A 779 -7.11 -45.19 -24.95
N GLU A 780 -6.98 -44.97 -26.26
CA GLU A 780 -6.64 -45.98 -27.25
C GLU A 780 -5.28 -45.71 -27.87
N ASN A 781 -4.43 -46.70 -27.99
CA ASN A 781 -3.09 -46.60 -28.57
C ASN A 781 -2.26 -45.43 -27.94
N ASN A 782 -2.37 -45.24 -26.63
CA ASN A 782 -1.72 -44.20 -25.86
C ASN A 782 -2.21 -42.77 -26.17
N VAL A 783 -3.29 -42.62 -26.91
CA VAL A 783 -3.90 -41.33 -27.25
C VAL A 783 -5.29 -41.25 -26.62
N SER A 784 -5.59 -40.15 -25.95
CA SER A 784 -6.89 -39.90 -25.33
C SER A 784 -7.86 -39.30 -26.32
N ARG A 785 -9.12 -39.69 -26.22
CA ARG A 785 -10.26 -39.14 -27.00
C ARG A 785 -11.47 -38.97 -26.08
N LEU A 786 -12.35 -38.04 -26.42
CA LEU A 786 -13.60 -37.84 -25.70
C LEU A 786 -14.77 -38.59 -26.34
N SER A 787 -15.60 -39.15 -25.48
CA SER A 787 -16.92 -39.68 -25.85
C SER A 787 -17.95 -39.11 -24.87
N VAL A 788 -19.02 -38.54 -25.37
CA VAL A 788 -20.08 -37.91 -24.55
C VAL A 788 -21.30 -38.81 -24.54
N THR A 789 -21.73 -39.19 -23.33
CA THR A 789 -22.97 -39.96 -23.15
C THR A 789 -23.88 -39.07 -22.27
N SER A 790 -24.93 -38.51 -22.84
CA SER A 790 -25.97 -37.81 -22.05
C SER A 790 -26.90 -38.87 -21.45
N SER A 791 -26.96 -38.94 -20.13
CA SER A 791 -28.04 -39.64 -19.46
C SER A 791 -29.29 -38.76 -19.50
N THR A 792 -30.22 -39.06 -20.34
CA THR A 792 -31.62 -38.59 -20.18
C THR A 792 -32.17 -39.21 -18.91
N LYS A 793 -32.12 -38.49 -17.80
CA LYS A 793 -32.96 -38.75 -16.61
C LYS A 793 -34.25 -37.96 -16.75
#